data_e0070f9a6c58e419b0866594bd27d0d9
#
_entry.id   e0070f9a6c58e419b0866594bd27d0d9
#
_cell.length_a   1.000
_cell.length_b   1.000
_cell.length_c   1.000
_cell.angle_alpha   90.00
_cell.angle_beta   90.00
_cell.angle_gamma   90.00
#
_symmetry.space_group_name_H-M   'P 1'
#
loop_
_entity.id
_entity.type
_entity.pdbx_description
1 polymer ?
#
loop_
_entity_poly.entity_id
_entity_poly.type
_entity_poly.pdbx_seq_one_letter_code
_entity_poly.pdbx_strand_id
1 'polypeptide(L)'
;MQPTKNNKESHPGFYIDDVKYEQDAEHTYSKTVPLDNVTFGTDTTAAVKDDKIVFTPGETAVTALAKINVPEKFFAGASAVTFNFTNTIASEVKVGALVNGTNDEGKSGFYWKWGENKDAFKISANAENAASTLRFDGTQRIFESNDGWWIGNWCGFATNPPSGSEKATITSLDLRIFDFAGTEGTLTLNSITVAYAGNSVKAAAEIENGSVSIERANVFAGDRAGFTLKPNDSYIYKPGSLKIIGTDGREIKVGRDGFRKTNIGYYYVFDMPETDVAVSAEFIPAKTVIISAEANETDKSLKFDLTAATKGGNKVVIEGTEREIISVGALVTTDRALTDYGFEWADLTRELGASSHSIAAVIDDINIGNEGSGLVYDKAHEFIRYNVIIKNLSEESRSADFLVRAYIEYKNENGEKAIAYFDDTTYCYNEMLYGEYYNEAASFSKGISYSGPFEQKVSALSKSNKIFLQETFNDIAAQGFDSVRLPVDFSSNTSDTAPYAIDETLLSYLDTVVKNTLRAGMTIIVDFHQACRLGDTSLYTDPDTVSPKYLAIWQQLAEHYKEYPDRVVFEAINEPGVNTTTFTSAKLMELQEKVLEIVRKTSETRKLMVATGSNNSVKAIENITQNLINDKNVIAAVHCYWPMSFTHQGANWIKNDDGTPKYPGGAKYTAAAKAEVESAIKICKDFSEKNNMAVWLGEFGVYQGGGAAAEDVQAYLTDFTKLCGESKISWCYWEYNVGFGAYDESTGWRGNVLAGLGLRQ
;
A
#
# COMPACT_ATOMS: atom_id res chain seq x y z
N MET A 1 -4.47 -24.39 -5.86
CA MET A 1 -5.65 -25.14 -5.36
C MET A 1 -6.57 -25.46 -6.53
N GLN A 2 -7.04 -26.72 -6.69
CA GLN A 2 -7.98 -27.04 -7.77
C GLN A 2 -9.38 -26.59 -7.35
N PRO A 3 -10.16 -25.95 -8.22
CA PRO A 3 -11.53 -25.59 -7.91
C PRO A 3 -12.40 -26.86 -7.85
N THR A 4 -13.15 -27.01 -6.76
CA THR A 4 -14.18 -28.04 -6.64
C THR A 4 -15.29 -27.81 -7.67
N LYS A 5 -15.56 -28.82 -8.48
CA LYS A 5 -16.53 -28.84 -9.55
C LYS A 5 -17.97 -28.86 -9.06
N ASN A 6 -18.49 -27.81 -8.45
CA ASN A 6 -19.95 -27.69 -8.28
C ASN A 6 -20.33 -26.28 -7.81
N ASN A 7 -20.18 -25.29 -8.66
CA ASN A 7 -21.03 -24.10 -8.62
C ASN A 7 -21.09 -23.49 -10.02
N LYS A 8 -22.19 -23.80 -10.69
CA LYS A 8 -22.60 -23.17 -11.94
C LYS A 8 -23.50 -21.99 -11.61
N GLU A 9 -22.92 -20.95 -11.01
CA GLU A 9 -23.50 -19.62 -11.06
C GLU A 9 -22.35 -18.65 -11.29
N SER A 10 -22.46 -17.94 -12.39
CA SER A 10 -21.51 -16.95 -12.83
C SER A 10 -21.58 -15.73 -11.92
N HIS A 11 -20.77 -15.71 -10.89
CA HIS A 11 -20.42 -14.50 -10.19
C HIS A 11 -19.00 -14.09 -10.59
N PRO A 12 -18.76 -12.86 -11.05
CA PRO A 12 -17.42 -12.36 -11.22
C PRO A 12 -16.87 -12.00 -9.85
N GLY A 13 -16.16 -12.93 -9.25
CA GLY A 13 -15.51 -12.74 -7.96
C GLY A 13 -14.88 -14.05 -7.51
N PHE A 14 -13.58 -14.07 -7.36
CA PHE A 14 -12.89 -15.17 -6.71
C PHE A 14 -13.21 -15.08 -5.21
N TYR A 15 -14.05 -16.01 -4.74
CA TYR A 15 -14.15 -16.27 -3.31
C TYR A 15 -12.97 -17.16 -2.92
N ILE A 16 -12.03 -16.63 -2.17
CA ILE A 16 -11.09 -17.41 -1.41
C ILE A 16 -11.77 -17.68 -0.06
N ASP A 17 -12.64 -18.71 -0.03
CA ASP A 17 -13.03 -19.31 1.24
C ASP A 17 -11.80 -20.07 1.76
N ASP A 18 -11.45 -19.83 3.02
CA ASP A 18 -10.32 -20.42 3.73
C ASP A 18 -8.91 -20.04 3.24
N VAL A 19 -8.61 -18.76 3.05
CA VAL A 19 -7.29 -18.30 3.41
C VAL A 19 -7.23 -18.31 4.94
N LYS A 20 -6.81 -19.42 5.52
CA LYS A 20 -6.12 -19.35 6.79
C LYS A 20 -4.88 -18.49 6.53
N TYR A 21 -4.96 -17.23 6.91
CA TYR A 21 -3.76 -16.54 7.30
C TYR A 21 -3.19 -17.38 8.45
N GLU A 22 -2.22 -18.23 8.19
CA GLU A 22 -1.22 -18.49 9.20
C GLU A 22 -0.64 -17.09 9.42
N GLN A 23 -1.12 -16.42 10.45
CA GLN A 23 -0.44 -15.28 11.00
C GLN A 23 0.99 -15.76 11.21
N ASP A 24 1.93 -15.25 10.42
CA ASP A 24 3.28 -15.13 10.90
C ASP A 24 3.12 -14.45 12.26
N ALA A 25 3.28 -15.25 13.28
CA ALA A 25 3.32 -14.76 14.63
C ALA A 25 4.39 -13.68 14.62
N GLU A 26 3.98 -12.46 14.97
CA GLU A 26 4.87 -11.32 15.12
C GLU A 26 5.29 -10.61 13.81
N HIS A 27 4.45 -9.75 13.29
CA HIS A 27 4.96 -8.55 12.62
C HIS A 27 5.71 -7.74 13.68
N THR A 28 6.95 -8.11 13.93
CA THR A 28 7.86 -7.37 14.79
C THR A 28 8.41 -6.20 14.01
N TYR A 29 7.90 -5.02 14.25
CA TYR A 29 8.56 -3.79 13.85
C TYR A 29 9.82 -3.62 14.71
N SER A 30 10.94 -3.27 14.12
CA SER A 30 12.18 -3.05 14.85
C SER A 30 12.72 -1.64 14.62
N LYS A 31 13.28 -1.03 15.68
CA LYS A 31 14.03 0.23 15.62
C LYS A 31 15.45 -0.01 16.12
N THR A 32 16.42 0.64 15.49
CA THR A 32 17.82 0.60 15.97
C THR A 32 18.03 1.72 16.99
N VAL A 33 18.63 1.37 18.13
CA VAL A 33 19.01 2.36 19.16
C VAL A 33 20.16 3.21 18.63
N PRO A 34 20.06 4.55 18.63
CA PRO A 34 21.17 5.41 18.28
C PRO A 34 22.35 5.22 19.23
N LEU A 35 23.56 5.10 18.71
CA LEU A 35 24.80 4.95 19.50
C LEU A 35 25.60 6.27 19.56
N ASP A 36 24.93 7.40 19.50
CA ASP A 36 25.49 8.75 19.57
C ASP A 36 25.59 9.32 20.98
N ASN A 37 24.87 8.73 21.94
CA ASN A 37 24.84 9.16 23.35
C ASN A 37 25.32 8.04 24.28
N VAL A 38 26.63 7.77 24.22
CA VAL A 38 27.29 6.69 24.98
C VAL A 38 28.29 7.28 25.97
N THR A 39 28.27 6.77 27.21
CA THR A 39 29.26 7.09 28.25
C THR A 39 30.04 5.82 28.59
N PHE A 40 31.34 5.92 28.60
CA PHE A 40 32.21 4.80 28.95
C PHE A 40 32.70 4.91 30.41
N GLY A 41 32.91 3.77 31.06
CA GLY A 41 33.56 3.70 32.38
C GLY A 41 35.01 4.21 32.33
N THR A 42 35.53 4.67 33.47
CA THR A 42 36.88 5.30 33.60
C THR A 42 38.02 4.44 33.13
N ASP A 43 37.88 3.11 33.23
CA ASP A 43 38.93 2.13 32.88
C ASP A 43 38.58 1.38 31.59
N THR A 44 37.66 1.89 30.79
CA THR A 44 37.16 1.26 29.56
C THR A 44 37.87 1.82 28.34
N THR A 45 38.60 0.97 27.61
CA THR A 45 39.10 1.32 26.27
C THR A 45 38.06 1.00 25.21
N ALA A 46 37.28 1.97 24.82
CA ALA A 46 36.26 1.84 23.81
C ALA A 46 36.05 3.17 23.04
N ALA A 47 35.52 3.04 21.82
CA ALA A 47 35.18 4.21 20.99
C ALA A 47 33.94 3.91 20.14
N VAL A 48 33.15 4.95 19.85
CA VAL A 48 32.14 4.91 18.83
C VAL A 48 32.77 5.19 17.46
N LYS A 49 32.61 4.27 16.52
CA LYS A 49 33.09 4.37 15.13
C LYS A 49 32.02 3.84 14.19
N ASP A 50 31.65 4.60 13.17
CA ASP A 50 30.70 4.20 12.14
C ASP A 50 29.40 3.60 12.75
N ASP A 51 28.81 4.33 13.70
CA ASP A 51 27.62 3.92 14.47
C ASP A 51 27.74 2.56 15.20
N LYS A 52 28.93 2.17 15.59
CA LYS A 52 29.24 0.96 16.36
C LYS A 52 30.09 1.31 17.58
N ILE A 53 30.02 0.46 18.61
CA ILE A 53 30.92 0.60 19.77
C ILE A 53 31.98 -0.48 19.67
N VAL A 54 33.22 -0.05 19.54
CA VAL A 54 34.41 -0.94 19.50
C VAL A 54 35.09 -0.93 20.86
N PHE A 55 35.09 -2.08 21.52
CA PHE A 55 35.80 -2.31 22.76
C PHE A 55 37.16 -2.97 22.47
N THR A 56 38.21 -2.43 23.06
CA THR A 56 39.58 -2.99 22.95
C THR A 56 40.03 -3.51 24.30
N PRO A 57 40.57 -4.77 24.39
CA PRO A 57 41.08 -5.32 25.64
C PRO A 57 42.20 -4.44 26.22
N GLY A 58 42.17 -4.27 27.54
CA GLY A 58 43.24 -3.59 28.29
C GLY A 58 44.36 -4.52 28.68
N GLU A 59 45.46 -3.96 29.23
CA GLU A 59 46.60 -4.76 29.74
C GLU A 59 46.28 -5.51 31.05
N THR A 60 45.30 -5.02 31.80
CA THR A 60 44.84 -5.62 33.07
C THR A 60 43.38 -6.04 32.96
N ALA A 61 42.97 -7.03 33.77
CA ALA A 61 41.59 -7.54 33.81
C ALA A 61 40.61 -6.49 34.35
N VAL A 62 40.26 -5.55 33.52
CA VAL A 62 39.30 -4.50 33.84
C VAL A 62 37.95 -4.83 33.18
N THR A 63 36.90 -4.71 33.94
CA THR A 63 35.56 -4.79 33.42
C THR A 63 35.26 -3.55 32.58
N ALA A 64 35.09 -3.73 31.28
CA ALA A 64 34.69 -2.63 30.40
C ALA A 64 33.19 -2.29 30.60
N LEU A 65 32.88 -1.03 30.73
CA LEU A 65 31.51 -0.51 30.94
C LEU A 65 31.11 0.48 29.85
N ALA A 66 29.92 0.31 29.29
CA ALA A 66 29.31 1.28 28.41
C ALA A 66 27.84 1.53 28.82
N LYS A 67 27.47 2.80 28.99
CA LYS A 67 26.11 3.22 29.22
C LYS A 67 25.60 3.95 27.98
N ILE A 68 24.51 3.43 27.41
CA ILE A 68 23.88 3.92 26.19
C ILE A 68 22.55 4.55 26.62
N ASN A 69 22.43 5.87 26.56
CA ASN A 69 21.18 6.55 26.84
C ASN A 69 20.23 6.40 25.64
N VAL A 70 18.96 6.14 25.92
CA VAL A 70 17.95 5.92 24.89
C VAL A 70 16.99 7.09 24.82
N PRO A 71 16.45 7.44 23.63
CA PRO A 71 15.45 8.50 23.48
C PRO A 71 14.21 8.21 24.34
N GLU A 72 13.54 9.28 24.79
CA GLU A 72 12.30 9.15 25.54
C GLU A 72 11.26 8.34 24.76
N LYS A 73 10.57 7.44 25.46
CA LYS A 73 9.54 6.55 24.90
C LYS A 73 10.05 5.55 23.82
N PHE A 74 11.36 5.45 23.60
CA PHE A 74 11.91 4.55 22.58
C PHE A 74 11.50 3.10 22.79
N PHE A 75 11.37 2.65 24.04
CA PHE A 75 10.97 1.29 24.40
C PHE A 75 9.49 1.11 24.67
N ALA A 76 8.64 2.13 24.47
CA ALA A 76 7.19 1.99 24.65
C ALA A 76 6.65 0.92 23.70
N GLY A 77 6.01 -0.13 24.26
CA GLY A 77 5.50 -1.28 23.52
C GLY A 77 6.57 -2.27 23.02
N ALA A 78 7.81 -2.16 23.48
CA ALA A 78 8.87 -3.10 23.11
C ALA A 78 8.59 -4.52 23.58
N SER A 79 8.80 -5.51 22.72
CA SER A 79 8.70 -6.94 23.00
C SER A 79 10.05 -7.63 23.21
N ALA A 80 11.11 -7.08 22.61
CA ALA A 80 12.45 -7.61 22.76
C ALA A 80 13.52 -6.55 22.46
N VAL A 81 14.71 -6.74 22.99
CA VAL A 81 15.90 -6.00 22.58
C VAL A 81 17.00 -7.01 22.20
N THR A 82 17.61 -6.80 21.04
CA THR A 82 18.67 -7.65 20.49
C THR A 82 19.95 -6.85 20.36
N PHE A 83 21.01 -7.37 20.93
CA PHE A 83 22.38 -6.86 20.82
C PHE A 83 23.13 -7.70 19.80
N ASN A 84 23.72 -7.09 18.79
CA ASN A 84 24.50 -7.78 17.76
C ASN A 84 25.98 -7.49 17.95
N PHE A 85 26.77 -8.53 18.13
CA PHE A 85 28.20 -8.41 18.40
C PHE A 85 29.07 -9.10 17.33
N THR A 86 30.19 -8.49 17.03
CA THR A 86 31.31 -9.14 16.34
C THR A 86 32.48 -9.28 17.32
N ASN A 87 32.94 -10.50 17.52
CA ASN A 87 34.06 -10.82 18.37
C ASN A 87 35.25 -11.31 17.52
N THR A 88 36.30 -10.53 17.39
CA THR A 88 37.51 -10.92 16.68
C THR A 88 38.58 -11.55 17.60
N ILE A 89 38.25 -11.71 18.89
CA ILE A 89 39.14 -12.33 19.89
C ILE A 89 39.05 -13.83 19.75
N ALA A 90 40.16 -14.52 19.93
CA ALA A 90 40.26 -15.97 19.80
C ALA A 90 39.66 -16.77 21.00
N SER A 91 38.95 -16.08 21.90
CA SER A 91 38.23 -16.67 23.04
C SER A 91 36.79 -16.15 23.14
N GLU A 92 35.97 -16.91 23.88
CA GLU A 92 34.60 -16.47 24.24
C GLU A 92 34.67 -15.20 25.11
N VAL A 93 33.81 -14.22 24.82
CA VAL A 93 33.66 -13.02 25.63
C VAL A 93 32.28 -13.03 26.30
N LYS A 94 32.24 -12.69 27.58
CA LYS A 94 31.01 -12.60 28.37
C LYS A 94 30.57 -11.17 28.48
N VAL A 95 29.30 -10.89 28.12
CA VAL A 95 28.69 -9.56 28.13
C VAL A 95 27.44 -9.56 29.01
N GLY A 96 27.49 -8.83 30.11
CA GLY A 96 26.31 -8.52 30.90
C GLY A 96 25.54 -7.33 30.32
N ALA A 97 24.21 -7.37 30.37
CA ALA A 97 23.36 -6.25 29.98
C ALA A 97 22.43 -5.88 31.14
N LEU A 98 22.20 -4.58 31.28
CA LEU A 98 21.34 -4.01 32.29
C LEU A 98 20.43 -2.98 31.62
N VAL A 99 19.13 -3.12 31.81
CA VAL A 99 18.11 -2.22 31.26
C VAL A 99 17.61 -1.35 32.40
N ASN A 100 17.94 -0.07 32.37
CA ASN A 100 17.55 0.88 33.41
C ASN A 100 16.24 1.59 33.03
N GLY A 101 15.39 1.81 34.01
CA GLY A 101 14.14 2.50 33.83
C GLY A 101 13.62 3.18 35.07
N THR A 102 12.51 3.89 34.91
CA THR A 102 11.77 4.55 35.98
C THR A 102 10.31 4.15 35.87
N ASN A 103 9.69 3.73 36.97
CA ASN A 103 8.27 3.39 36.99
C ASN A 103 7.37 4.62 37.06
N ASP A 104 6.04 4.43 36.99
CA ASP A 104 5.05 5.51 37.04
C ASP A 104 5.05 6.29 38.37
N GLU A 105 5.62 5.71 39.45
CA GLU A 105 5.83 6.37 40.73
C GLU A 105 7.14 7.18 40.81
N GLY A 106 7.91 7.22 39.72
CA GLY A 106 9.21 7.88 39.67
C GLY A 106 10.35 7.10 40.35
N LYS A 107 10.12 5.83 40.71
CA LYS A 107 11.19 4.98 41.27
C LYS A 107 12.06 4.45 40.14
N SER A 108 13.37 4.63 40.30
CA SER A 108 14.35 4.05 39.40
C SER A 108 14.58 2.58 39.74
N GLY A 109 14.70 1.76 38.71
CA GLY A 109 15.02 0.35 38.81
C GLY A 109 15.67 -0.18 37.55
N PHE A 110 15.95 -1.45 37.52
CA PHE A 110 16.59 -2.09 36.38
C PHE A 110 16.16 -3.55 36.23
N TYR A 111 16.30 -4.01 34.99
CA TYR A 111 16.23 -5.43 34.60
C TYR A 111 17.58 -5.85 34.06
N TRP A 112 18.04 -7.07 34.36
CA TRP A 112 19.43 -7.37 34.14
C TRP A 112 19.79 -8.81 33.72
N LYS A 113 20.80 -8.91 32.95
CA LYS A 113 21.62 -10.07 32.71
C LYS A 113 23.07 -9.65 32.96
N TRP A 114 23.43 -9.56 34.26
CA TRP A 114 24.64 -8.86 34.68
C TRP A 114 25.72 -9.73 35.30
N GLY A 115 25.35 -10.96 35.66
CA GLY A 115 26.29 -11.88 36.33
C GLY A 115 27.25 -12.54 35.35
N GLU A 116 28.52 -12.63 35.76
CA GLU A 116 29.61 -13.19 34.94
C GLU A 116 29.41 -14.65 34.53
N ASN A 117 28.93 -15.48 35.44
CA ASN A 117 28.97 -16.92 35.25
C ASN A 117 27.68 -17.57 34.75
N LYS A 118 26.55 -17.02 35.09
CA LYS A 118 25.24 -17.61 34.75
C LYS A 118 24.42 -16.76 33.80
N ASP A 119 24.52 -15.45 33.94
CA ASP A 119 23.55 -14.53 33.40
C ASP A 119 24.09 -13.66 32.25
N ALA A 120 25.40 -13.69 32.00
CA ALA A 120 26.01 -12.96 30.89
C ALA A 120 25.73 -13.63 29.53
N PHE A 121 25.61 -12.83 28.48
CA PHE A 121 25.67 -13.34 27.12
C PHE A 121 27.05 -13.90 26.83
N LYS A 122 27.10 -15.01 26.14
CA LYS A 122 28.35 -15.65 25.71
C LYS A 122 28.56 -15.44 24.23
N ILE A 123 29.49 -14.56 23.89
CA ILE A 123 29.83 -14.27 22.49
C ILE A 123 31.03 -15.14 22.11
N SER A 124 30.80 -16.13 21.26
CA SER A 124 31.82 -17.10 20.85
C SER A 124 33.04 -16.44 20.23
N ALA A 125 34.18 -17.11 20.32
CA ALA A 125 35.43 -16.71 19.66
C ALA A 125 35.21 -16.53 18.15
N ASN A 126 35.77 -15.47 17.57
CA ASN A 126 35.68 -15.15 16.13
C ASN A 126 34.25 -15.11 15.57
N ALA A 127 33.26 -14.74 16.38
CA ALA A 127 31.88 -14.64 15.98
C ALA A 127 31.62 -13.38 15.15
N GLU A 128 30.91 -13.52 14.04
CA GLU A 128 30.41 -12.41 13.24
C GLU A 128 28.91 -12.24 13.47
N ASN A 129 28.48 -11.03 13.79
CA ASN A 129 27.05 -10.64 13.98
C ASN A 129 26.29 -11.57 14.94
N ALA A 130 26.91 -12.00 16.03
CA ALA A 130 26.25 -12.80 17.04
C ALA A 130 25.16 -12.03 17.75
N ALA A 131 23.91 -12.51 17.63
CA ALA A 131 22.73 -11.90 18.22
C ALA A 131 22.50 -12.43 19.64
N SER A 132 22.26 -11.52 20.57
CA SER A 132 21.88 -11.83 21.96
C SER A 132 20.60 -11.06 22.31
N THR A 133 19.50 -11.77 22.53
CA THR A 133 18.16 -11.18 22.64
C THR A 133 17.59 -11.28 24.05
N LEU A 134 17.03 -10.19 24.53
CA LEU A 134 16.19 -10.08 25.71
C LEU A 134 14.75 -9.92 25.28
N ARG A 135 13.87 -10.74 25.83
CA ARG A 135 12.43 -10.67 25.53
C ARG A 135 11.66 -10.06 26.69
N PHE A 136 10.65 -9.27 26.35
CA PHE A 136 9.66 -8.72 27.25
C PHE A 136 8.34 -9.48 27.03
N ASP A 137 7.54 -9.75 28.08
CA ASP A 137 6.17 -10.19 27.87
C ASP A 137 5.29 -8.97 27.61
N GLY A 138 4.09 -9.16 27.14
CA GLY A 138 3.13 -8.09 26.88
C GLY A 138 2.78 -7.23 28.09
N THR A 139 3.36 -7.49 29.27
CA THR A 139 3.19 -6.73 30.52
C THR A 139 4.44 -5.92 30.87
N GLN A 140 5.40 -5.80 29.96
CA GLN A 140 6.70 -5.17 30.17
C GLN A 140 7.61 -5.87 31.19
N ARG A 141 7.34 -7.14 31.48
CA ARG A 141 8.28 -7.96 32.23
C ARG A 141 9.37 -8.46 31.32
N ILE A 142 10.59 -8.46 31.81
CA ILE A 142 11.67 -9.19 31.19
C ILE A 142 11.57 -10.66 31.50
N PHE A 143 11.58 -11.49 30.51
CA PHE A 143 11.43 -12.90 30.58
C PHE A 143 12.61 -13.69 30.72
N GLU A 144 12.29 -14.58 31.47
CA GLU A 144 12.87 -15.78 31.39
C GLU A 144 12.80 -16.48 30.11
N SER A 145 13.85 -16.63 29.49
CA SER A 145 14.19 -17.87 28.86
C SER A 145 14.88 -18.71 29.94
N ASN A 146 15.07 -19.96 29.71
CA ASN A 146 15.89 -20.86 30.57
C ASN A 146 17.29 -20.31 30.90
N ASP A 147 17.62 -19.08 30.56
CA ASP A 147 18.87 -18.38 30.73
C ASP A 147 18.94 -17.47 31.96
N GLY A 148 17.96 -17.50 32.83
CA GLY A 148 18.03 -16.94 34.17
C GLY A 148 18.02 -15.42 34.28
N TRP A 149 17.06 -14.76 33.65
CA TRP A 149 16.76 -13.33 33.93
C TRP A 149 16.11 -13.19 35.28
N TRP A 150 16.66 -12.30 36.09
CA TRP A 150 16.25 -12.11 37.45
C TRP A 150 15.75 -10.73 37.72
N ILE A 151 14.56 -10.66 38.30
CA ILE A 151 13.99 -9.45 38.86
C ILE A 151 13.95 -9.65 40.37
N GLY A 152 14.82 -8.94 41.07
CA GLY A 152 14.94 -9.08 42.52
C GLY A 152 14.52 -7.84 43.26
N ASN A 153 14.29 -7.98 44.59
CA ASN A 153 13.93 -6.86 45.47
C ASN A 153 14.84 -5.65 45.39
N TRP A 154 16.07 -5.83 44.98
CA TRP A 154 17.07 -4.79 44.86
C TRP A 154 17.08 -4.11 43.47
N CYS A 155 16.21 -4.50 42.56
CA CYS A 155 16.06 -3.83 41.28
C CYS A 155 15.37 -2.46 41.39
N GLY A 156 14.84 -2.09 42.55
CA GLY A 156 14.28 -0.77 42.83
C GLY A 156 12.79 -0.63 42.54
N PHE A 157 12.16 -1.61 41.92
CA PHE A 157 10.72 -1.58 41.65
C PHE A 157 9.90 -2.04 42.87
N ALA A 158 8.63 -1.64 42.93
CA ALA A 158 7.80 -1.79 44.15
C ALA A 158 7.48 -3.23 44.56
N THR A 159 7.46 -4.16 43.59
CA THR A 159 7.13 -5.57 43.81
C THR A 159 8.21 -6.53 43.28
N ASN A 160 8.33 -7.67 43.94
CA ASN A 160 9.30 -8.72 43.57
C ASN A 160 8.65 -10.09 43.46
N PRO A 161 8.51 -10.70 42.29
CA PRO A 161 8.69 -10.07 40.99
C PRO A 161 7.69 -8.93 40.77
N PRO A 162 7.96 -7.95 39.91
CA PRO A 162 7.01 -6.90 39.60
C PRO A 162 5.65 -7.51 39.24
N SER A 163 4.56 -6.97 39.78
CA SER A 163 3.25 -7.36 39.31
C SER A 163 3.07 -6.93 37.88
N GLY A 164 2.30 -7.64 37.06
CA GLY A 164 2.09 -7.32 35.65
C GLY A 164 1.53 -5.93 35.34
N SER A 165 1.21 -5.15 36.36
CA SER A 165 0.73 -3.76 36.27
C SER A 165 1.85 -2.72 36.40
N GLU A 166 3.07 -3.11 36.77
CA GLU A 166 4.16 -2.16 36.99
C GLU A 166 4.85 -1.87 35.66
N LYS A 167 4.70 -0.65 35.16
CA LYS A 167 5.29 -0.18 33.93
C LYS A 167 6.57 0.60 34.22
N ALA A 168 7.58 0.44 33.38
CA ALA A 168 8.82 1.20 33.49
C ALA A 168 9.16 1.89 32.16
N THR A 169 9.50 3.17 32.25
CA THR A 169 10.08 3.91 31.14
C THR A 169 11.57 3.64 31.12
N ILE A 170 12.08 2.99 30.07
CA ILE A 170 13.51 2.67 29.89
C ILE A 170 14.26 3.93 29.52
N THR A 171 15.35 4.19 30.24
CA THR A 171 16.16 5.40 30.11
C THR A 171 17.56 5.13 29.58
N SER A 172 18.12 3.94 29.89
CA SER A 172 19.44 3.54 29.36
C SER A 172 19.61 2.01 29.32
N LEU A 173 20.58 1.61 28.52
CA LEU A 173 21.11 0.25 28.45
C LEU A 173 22.57 0.29 28.88
N ASP A 174 22.95 -0.50 29.86
CA ASP A 174 24.32 -0.58 30.30
C ASP A 174 24.90 -1.95 29.94
N LEU A 175 26.08 -1.96 29.34
CA LEU A 175 26.83 -3.17 29.00
C LEU A 175 28.04 -3.30 29.90
N ARG A 176 28.29 -4.53 30.36
CA ARG A 176 29.49 -4.92 31.13
C ARG A 176 30.17 -6.07 30.46
N ILE A 177 31.46 -5.89 30.11
CA ILE A 177 32.26 -6.93 29.49
C ILE A 177 33.19 -7.48 30.54
N PHE A 178 33.13 -8.81 30.79
CA PHE A 178 33.89 -9.48 31.83
C PHE A 178 35.20 -10.06 31.28
N ASP A 179 36.22 -10.07 32.13
CA ASP A 179 37.54 -10.69 31.89
C ASP A 179 38.20 -10.23 30.58
N PHE A 180 38.02 -8.95 30.27
CA PHE A 180 38.40 -8.36 28.98
C PHE A 180 39.83 -7.78 29.06
N ALA A 181 40.85 -8.66 29.14
CA ALA A 181 42.25 -8.25 29.21
C ALA A 181 43.19 -9.20 28.50
N GLY A 182 44.34 -8.69 28.07
CA GLY A 182 45.48 -9.47 27.64
C GLY A 182 45.32 -10.28 26.36
N THR A 183 44.31 -9.97 25.53
CA THR A 183 44.03 -10.68 24.28
C THR A 183 44.14 -9.72 23.09
N GLU A 184 44.56 -10.22 21.94
CA GLU A 184 44.50 -9.48 20.69
C GLU A 184 43.10 -9.57 20.11
N GLY A 185 42.67 -8.51 19.41
CA GLY A 185 41.36 -8.40 18.77
C GLY A 185 40.45 -7.38 19.45
N THR A 186 39.20 -7.38 19.06
CA THR A 186 38.16 -6.43 19.56
C THR A 186 36.82 -7.13 19.74
N LEU A 187 36.02 -6.60 20.65
CA LEU A 187 34.59 -6.88 20.69
C LEU A 187 33.85 -5.64 20.14
N THR A 188 33.09 -5.80 19.09
CA THR A 188 32.30 -4.71 18.49
C THR A 188 30.84 -4.94 18.72
N LEU A 189 30.14 -4.00 19.34
CA LEU A 189 28.68 -3.92 19.31
C LEU A 189 28.26 -3.25 17.97
N ASN A 190 27.73 -4.06 17.06
CA ASN A 190 27.35 -3.61 15.73
C ASN A 190 26.05 -2.81 15.74
N SER A 191 25.07 -3.25 16.53
CA SER A 191 23.77 -2.60 16.66
C SER A 191 23.02 -3.10 17.90
N ILE A 192 22.07 -2.28 18.35
CA ILE A 192 21.03 -2.69 19.30
C ILE A 192 19.71 -2.48 18.60
N THR A 193 18.92 -3.53 18.44
CA THR A 193 17.63 -3.50 17.78
C THR A 193 16.54 -3.81 18.78
N VAL A 194 15.53 -2.94 18.84
CA VAL A 194 14.34 -3.11 19.70
C VAL A 194 13.18 -3.55 18.84
N ALA A 195 12.60 -4.70 19.16
CA ALA A 195 11.41 -5.23 18.51
C ALA A 195 10.16 -4.84 19.31
N TYR A 196 9.05 -4.57 18.62
CA TYR A 196 7.79 -4.12 19.20
C TYR A 196 6.66 -5.09 18.82
N ALA A 197 5.85 -5.51 19.80
CA ALA A 197 4.72 -6.41 19.58
C ALA A 197 3.39 -5.69 19.24
N GLY A 198 3.33 -4.37 19.46
CA GLY A 198 2.07 -3.61 19.33
C GLY A 198 1.05 -3.92 20.43
N ASN A 199 -0.02 -3.13 20.48
CA ASN A 199 -1.16 -3.37 21.35
C ASN A 199 -2.13 -4.36 20.70
N SER A 200 -2.80 -5.19 21.49
CA SER A 200 -3.69 -6.21 20.93
C SER A 200 -5.03 -5.64 20.48
N VAL A 201 -5.51 -6.15 19.35
CA VAL A 201 -6.88 -5.94 18.87
C VAL A 201 -7.60 -7.28 18.94
N LYS A 202 -8.70 -7.35 19.66
CA LYS A 202 -9.46 -8.60 19.84
C LYS A 202 -10.94 -8.38 19.58
N ALA A 203 -11.61 -9.39 19.04
CA ALA A 203 -13.06 -9.46 19.07
C ALA A 203 -13.54 -9.73 20.52
N ALA A 204 -14.69 -9.19 20.89
CA ALA A 204 -15.34 -9.53 22.16
C ALA A 204 -15.65 -11.05 22.19
N ALA A 205 -15.66 -11.62 23.40
CA ALA A 205 -15.78 -13.07 23.58
C ALA A 205 -17.14 -13.63 23.15
N GLU A 206 -18.20 -12.81 23.20
CA GLU A 206 -19.57 -13.22 22.86
C GLU A 206 -20.11 -12.29 21.77
N ILE A 207 -20.16 -12.79 20.55
CA ILE A 207 -20.79 -12.13 19.39
C ILE A 207 -21.74 -13.14 18.77
N GLU A 208 -23.04 -12.85 18.90
CA GLU A 208 -24.09 -13.71 18.35
C GLU A 208 -24.42 -13.30 16.91
N ASN A 209 -24.78 -14.29 16.08
CA ASN A 209 -25.32 -14.11 14.72
C ASN A 209 -24.37 -13.43 13.71
N GLY A 210 -23.10 -13.40 14.03
CA GLY A 210 -22.05 -12.85 13.16
C GLY A 210 -20.68 -13.00 13.78
N SER A 211 -19.69 -12.36 13.19
CA SER A 211 -18.31 -12.37 13.68
C SER A 211 -17.60 -11.06 13.45
N VAL A 212 -16.57 -10.82 14.22
CA VAL A 212 -15.59 -9.75 14.02
C VAL A 212 -14.27 -10.40 13.60
N SER A 213 -13.84 -10.16 12.39
CA SER A 213 -12.57 -10.63 11.87
C SER A 213 -11.54 -9.52 11.98
N ILE A 214 -10.54 -9.70 12.83
CA ILE A 214 -9.46 -8.76 13.05
C ILE A 214 -8.39 -8.96 11.99
N GLU A 215 -8.00 -7.89 11.28
CA GLU A 215 -6.99 -7.93 10.23
C GLU A 215 -5.59 -8.21 10.80
N ARG A 216 -5.22 -7.52 11.87
CA ARG A 216 -3.95 -7.70 12.59
C ARG A 216 -4.21 -7.77 14.10
N ALA A 217 -3.77 -8.85 14.72
CA ALA A 217 -3.99 -9.07 16.15
C ALA A 217 -3.19 -8.10 17.06
N ASN A 218 -2.07 -7.56 16.53
CA ASN A 218 -1.24 -6.58 17.21
C ASN A 218 -0.96 -5.40 16.27
N VAL A 219 -1.18 -4.18 16.77
CA VAL A 219 -1.01 -2.94 15.99
C VAL A 219 -0.34 -1.89 16.88
N PHE A 220 0.56 -1.09 16.32
CA PHE A 220 1.25 -0.04 17.09
C PHE A 220 0.33 1.15 17.36
N ALA A 221 0.53 1.80 18.51
CA ALA A 221 -0.16 3.06 18.81
C ALA A 221 0.12 4.10 17.70
N GLY A 222 -0.94 4.70 17.19
CA GLY A 222 -0.89 5.64 16.07
C GLY A 222 -0.96 5.01 14.67
N ASP A 223 -0.79 3.69 14.55
CA ASP A 223 -1.02 3.00 13.27
C ASP A 223 -2.50 2.66 13.09
N ARG A 224 -2.92 2.43 11.86
CA ARG A 224 -4.30 2.06 11.54
C ARG A 224 -4.55 0.57 11.81
N ALA A 225 -5.58 0.27 12.59
CA ALA A 225 -6.07 -1.07 12.86
C ALA A 225 -7.37 -1.34 12.08
N GLY A 226 -7.43 -2.47 11.37
CA GLY A 226 -8.57 -2.87 10.56
C GLY A 226 -9.30 -4.09 11.11
N PHE A 227 -10.61 -4.15 10.90
CA PHE A 227 -11.42 -5.33 11.16
C PHE A 227 -12.66 -5.37 10.26
N THR A 228 -13.21 -6.56 10.08
CA THR A 228 -14.44 -6.76 9.31
C THR A 228 -15.54 -7.33 10.21
N LEU A 229 -16.71 -6.70 10.20
CA LEU A 229 -17.93 -7.28 10.75
C LEU A 229 -18.57 -8.16 9.70
N LYS A 230 -18.68 -9.46 9.98
CA LYS A 230 -19.29 -10.43 9.06
C LYS A 230 -20.57 -10.98 9.69
N PRO A 231 -21.76 -10.57 9.21
CA PRO A 231 -23.02 -11.21 9.60
C PRO A 231 -23.05 -12.68 9.16
N ASN A 232 -23.74 -13.53 9.91
CA ASN A 232 -24.11 -14.87 9.46
C ASN A 232 -25.19 -14.78 8.37
N ASP A 233 -25.40 -15.87 7.63
CA ASP A 233 -26.49 -15.95 6.65
C ASP A 233 -27.82 -15.57 7.29
N SER A 234 -28.59 -14.72 6.60
CA SER A 234 -29.85 -14.15 7.06
C SER A 234 -29.77 -13.17 8.23
N TYR A 235 -28.57 -12.63 8.52
CA TYR A 235 -28.35 -11.56 9.49
C TYR A 235 -27.66 -10.37 8.87
N ILE A 236 -27.78 -9.22 9.52
CA ILE A 236 -27.11 -7.97 9.16
C ILE A 236 -26.49 -7.34 10.39
N TYR A 237 -25.48 -6.48 10.18
CA TYR A 237 -24.97 -5.62 11.24
C TYR A 237 -26.05 -4.63 11.68
N LYS A 238 -26.27 -4.52 12.99
CA LYS A 238 -27.16 -3.52 13.60
C LYS A 238 -26.45 -2.17 13.63
N PRO A 239 -26.89 -1.18 12.86
CA PRO A 239 -26.29 0.16 12.86
C PRO A 239 -26.17 0.75 14.28
N GLY A 240 -25.07 1.43 14.58
CA GLY A 240 -24.81 2.03 15.88
C GLY A 240 -24.43 1.07 17.01
N SER A 241 -24.37 -0.24 16.77
CA SER A 241 -23.99 -1.23 17.79
C SER A 241 -22.49 -1.46 17.91
N LEU A 242 -21.68 -0.97 16.97
CA LEU A 242 -20.22 -1.10 17.01
C LEU A 242 -19.65 -0.37 18.23
N LYS A 243 -18.84 -1.09 18.99
CA LYS A 243 -18.04 -0.52 20.08
C LYS A 243 -16.61 -1.00 19.98
N ILE A 244 -15.69 -0.08 20.06
CA ILE A 244 -14.26 -0.32 20.17
C ILE A 244 -13.83 0.25 21.51
N ILE A 245 -13.52 -0.62 22.47
CA ILE A 245 -13.26 -0.23 23.85
C ILE A 245 -11.81 -0.56 24.19
N GLY A 246 -11.06 0.44 24.62
CA GLY A 246 -9.71 0.26 25.18
C GLY A 246 -9.76 -0.42 26.55
N THR A 247 -8.69 -1.09 26.96
CA THR A 247 -8.58 -1.66 28.32
C THR A 247 -8.58 -0.59 29.41
N ASP A 248 -8.36 0.66 29.05
CA ASP A 248 -8.52 1.84 29.92
C ASP A 248 -9.98 2.31 30.03
N GLY A 249 -10.92 1.62 29.38
CA GLY A 249 -12.35 1.92 29.39
C GLY A 249 -12.79 3.02 28.42
N ARG A 250 -11.90 3.60 27.64
CA ARG A 250 -12.25 4.60 26.64
C ARG A 250 -12.85 3.97 25.40
N GLU A 251 -13.90 4.60 24.88
CA GLU A 251 -14.46 4.25 23.58
C GLU A 251 -13.68 4.97 22.47
N ILE A 252 -13.23 4.20 21.48
CA ILE A 252 -12.54 4.70 20.30
C ILE A 252 -13.57 4.85 19.19
N LYS A 253 -13.65 6.04 18.60
CA LYS A 253 -14.54 6.30 17.46
C LYS A 253 -13.85 5.96 16.17
N VAL A 254 -14.58 5.33 15.28
CA VAL A 254 -14.16 5.17 13.88
C VAL A 254 -14.27 6.53 13.20
N GLY A 255 -13.19 6.99 12.58
CA GLY A 255 -13.22 8.23 11.79
C GLY A 255 -14.08 8.07 10.55
N ARG A 256 -14.43 9.20 9.92
CA ARG A 256 -15.24 9.25 8.71
C ARG A 256 -14.67 8.39 7.56
N ASP A 257 -13.34 8.33 7.44
CA ASP A 257 -12.62 7.55 6.43
C ASP A 257 -12.38 6.10 6.83
N GLY A 258 -12.93 5.69 7.96
CA GLY A 258 -12.68 4.38 8.55
C GLY A 258 -13.73 3.31 8.29
N PHE A 259 -14.72 3.57 7.42
CA PHE A 259 -15.79 2.62 7.15
C PHE A 259 -15.93 2.31 5.67
N ARG A 260 -16.11 1.02 5.34
CA ARG A 260 -16.45 0.57 3.98
C ARG A 260 -17.30 -0.69 4.03
N LYS A 261 -18.32 -0.78 3.17
CA LYS A 261 -19.03 -2.04 2.96
C LYS A 261 -18.32 -2.82 1.85
N THR A 262 -17.98 -4.08 2.14
CA THR A 262 -17.32 -4.99 1.21
C THR A 262 -18.24 -6.18 0.89
N ASN A 263 -17.86 -7.01 -0.07
CA ASN A 263 -18.61 -8.23 -0.43
C ASN A 263 -18.69 -9.25 0.72
N ILE A 264 -17.76 -9.17 1.68
CA ILE A 264 -17.66 -10.11 2.80
C ILE A 264 -18.16 -9.55 4.13
N GLY A 265 -18.55 -8.27 4.18
CA GLY A 265 -19.02 -7.64 5.40
C GLY A 265 -18.75 -6.13 5.44
N TYR A 266 -18.73 -5.59 6.63
CA TYR A 266 -18.52 -4.17 6.90
C TYR A 266 -17.09 -4.00 7.41
N TYR A 267 -16.23 -3.39 6.62
CA TYR A 267 -14.84 -3.14 6.99
C TYR A 267 -14.70 -1.79 7.69
N TYR A 268 -13.98 -1.78 8.79
CA TYR A 268 -13.70 -0.59 9.60
C TYR A 268 -12.22 -0.44 9.85
N VAL A 269 -11.77 0.81 9.93
CA VAL A 269 -10.41 1.17 10.30
C VAL A 269 -10.45 2.26 11.36
N PHE A 270 -9.56 2.18 12.34
CA PHE A 270 -9.40 3.18 13.40
C PHE A 270 -7.92 3.37 13.73
N ASP A 271 -7.59 4.50 14.34
CA ASP A 271 -6.23 4.75 14.82
C ASP A 271 -6.02 4.02 16.15
N MET A 272 -5.00 3.17 16.23
CA MET A 272 -4.72 2.34 17.39
C MET A 272 -4.31 3.21 18.58
N PRO A 273 -4.97 3.13 19.74
CA PRO A 273 -4.56 3.82 20.97
C PRO A 273 -3.32 3.18 21.60
N GLU A 274 -2.80 3.79 22.65
CA GLU A 274 -1.68 3.25 23.47
C GLU A 274 -2.12 2.08 24.39
N THR A 275 -3.26 1.45 24.14
CA THR A 275 -3.83 0.37 24.96
C THR A 275 -4.43 -0.73 24.09
N ASP A 276 -4.53 -1.93 24.62
CA ASP A 276 -5.26 -3.02 23.99
C ASP A 276 -6.74 -2.66 23.80
N VAL A 277 -7.34 -3.16 22.73
CA VAL A 277 -8.74 -2.88 22.42
C VAL A 277 -9.57 -4.15 22.20
N ALA A 278 -10.84 -4.06 22.56
CA ALA A 278 -11.85 -5.05 22.22
C ALA A 278 -12.90 -4.44 21.30
N VAL A 279 -13.22 -5.18 20.23
CA VAL A 279 -14.22 -4.80 19.23
C VAL A 279 -15.46 -5.67 19.42
N SER A 280 -16.63 -5.05 19.53
CA SER A 280 -17.92 -5.72 19.61
C SER A 280 -18.96 -5.08 18.70
N ALA A 281 -19.90 -5.88 18.21
CA ALA A 281 -21.03 -5.43 17.41
C ALA A 281 -22.21 -6.38 17.59
N GLU A 282 -23.43 -5.89 17.34
CA GLU A 282 -24.65 -6.71 17.33
C GLU A 282 -25.09 -7.00 15.89
N PHE A 283 -25.62 -8.21 15.69
CA PHE A 283 -26.22 -8.63 14.43
C PHE A 283 -27.69 -9.00 14.61
N ILE A 284 -28.53 -8.48 13.73
CA ILE A 284 -29.98 -8.68 13.74
C ILE A 284 -30.42 -9.44 12.50
N PRO A 285 -31.58 -10.13 12.50
CA PRO A 285 -32.07 -10.83 11.33
C PRO A 285 -32.21 -9.95 10.10
N ALA A 286 -31.63 -10.39 8.97
CA ALA A 286 -31.75 -9.73 7.68
C ALA A 286 -33.19 -9.80 7.18
N LYS A 287 -33.71 -8.67 6.67
CA LYS A 287 -34.97 -8.59 5.94
C LYS A 287 -34.62 -8.42 4.46
N THR A 288 -35.22 -9.23 3.61
CA THR A 288 -34.75 -9.55 2.26
C THR A 288 -34.98 -8.48 1.19
N VAL A 289 -34.17 -7.43 1.14
CA VAL A 289 -34.03 -6.62 -0.08
C VAL A 289 -32.57 -6.62 -0.51
N ILE A 290 -32.32 -6.95 -1.78
CA ILE A 290 -30.98 -6.86 -2.37
C ILE A 290 -30.86 -5.52 -3.04
N ILE A 291 -29.81 -4.77 -2.74
CA ILE A 291 -29.48 -3.48 -3.36
C ILE A 291 -28.15 -3.66 -4.11
N SER A 292 -28.16 -3.25 -5.37
CA SER A 292 -26.94 -3.09 -6.16
C SER A 292 -26.86 -1.68 -6.72
N ALA A 293 -25.67 -1.20 -7.04
CA ALA A 293 -25.48 0.13 -7.58
C ALA A 293 -24.64 0.12 -8.84
N GLU A 294 -24.84 1.14 -9.67
CA GLU A 294 -24.09 1.39 -10.90
C GLU A 294 -23.78 2.88 -11.00
N ALA A 295 -22.48 3.21 -11.18
CA ALA A 295 -22.04 4.58 -11.43
C ALA A 295 -21.96 4.84 -12.93
N ASN A 296 -22.57 5.94 -13.39
CA ASN A 296 -22.50 6.39 -14.77
C ASN A 296 -21.61 7.64 -14.88
N GLU A 297 -20.49 7.49 -15.58
CA GLU A 297 -19.50 8.54 -15.73
C GLU A 297 -19.96 9.68 -16.66
N THR A 298 -20.83 9.39 -17.66
CA THR A 298 -21.25 10.38 -18.64
C THR A 298 -22.16 11.47 -18.04
N ASP A 299 -23.17 11.06 -17.28
CA ASP A 299 -24.12 11.97 -16.65
C ASP A 299 -23.89 12.17 -15.15
N LYS A 300 -22.75 11.67 -14.65
CA LYS A 300 -22.36 11.74 -13.23
C LYS A 300 -23.51 11.30 -12.34
N SER A 301 -24.09 10.13 -12.62
CA SER A 301 -25.21 9.58 -11.87
C SER A 301 -24.83 8.30 -11.11
N LEU A 302 -25.57 8.06 -10.04
CA LEU A 302 -25.53 6.83 -9.27
C LEU A 302 -26.93 6.21 -9.32
N LYS A 303 -27.01 4.99 -9.84
CA LYS A 303 -28.25 4.22 -9.94
C LYS A 303 -28.21 3.09 -8.92
N PHE A 304 -29.28 2.97 -8.15
CA PHE A 304 -29.51 1.86 -7.24
C PHE A 304 -30.62 0.98 -7.79
N ASP A 305 -30.36 -0.29 -7.97
CA ASP A 305 -31.33 -1.32 -8.30
C ASP A 305 -31.69 -2.09 -7.03
N LEU A 306 -32.97 -2.06 -6.65
CA LEU A 306 -33.50 -2.70 -5.45
C LEU A 306 -34.36 -3.89 -5.86
N THR A 307 -34.13 -5.04 -5.24
CA THR A 307 -34.89 -6.27 -5.51
C THR A 307 -35.41 -6.87 -4.22
N ALA A 308 -36.72 -6.96 -4.08
CA ALA A 308 -37.38 -7.56 -2.93
C ALA A 308 -38.02 -8.89 -3.30
N ALA A 309 -37.79 -9.93 -2.50
CA ALA A 309 -38.46 -11.22 -2.66
C ALA A 309 -39.94 -11.11 -2.24
N THR A 310 -40.81 -11.74 -3.04
CA THR A 310 -42.27 -11.75 -2.79
C THR A 310 -42.77 -13.19 -2.64
N LYS A 311 -43.96 -13.32 -2.07
CA LYS A 311 -44.67 -14.63 -2.06
C LYS A 311 -46.05 -14.48 -2.66
N GLY A 312 -46.24 -15.07 -3.83
CA GLY A 312 -47.55 -15.17 -4.47
C GLY A 312 -48.27 -13.84 -4.70
N GLY A 313 -47.72 -13.00 -5.57
CA GLY A 313 -48.35 -11.72 -5.91
C GLY A 313 -47.74 -10.53 -5.14
N ASN A 314 -48.60 -9.67 -4.59
CA ASN A 314 -48.17 -8.48 -3.84
C ASN A 314 -47.95 -8.75 -2.34
N LYS A 315 -47.42 -9.91 -1.98
CA LYS A 315 -47.13 -10.27 -0.58
C LYS A 315 -45.65 -10.38 -0.33
N VAL A 316 -45.24 -9.98 0.85
CA VAL A 316 -43.88 -10.10 1.36
C VAL A 316 -43.92 -10.74 2.75
N VAL A 317 -42.88 -11.47 3.12
CA VAL A 317 -42.72 -12.00 4.47
C VAL A 317 -42.03 -10.96 5.33
N ILE A 318 -42.73 -10.42 6.33
CA ILE A 318 -42.17 -9.48 7.32
C ILE A 318 -42.33 -10.14 8.69
N GLU A 319 -41.20 -10.31 9.39
CA GLU A 319 -41.17 -10.97 10.72
C GLU A 319 -41.88 -12.34 10.74
N GLY A 320 -41.60 -13.13 9.69
CA GLY A 320 -42.17 -14.48 9.56
C GLY A 320 -43.65 -14.54 9.13
N THR A 321 -44.30 -13.40 8.89
CA THR A 321 -45.70 -13.33 8.50
C THR A 321 -45.87 -12.75 7.10
N GLU A 322 -46.74 -13.35 6.26
CA GLU A 322 -47.09 -12.79 4.96
C GLU A 322 -47.91 -11.50 5.12
N ARG A 323 -47.46 -10.42 4.50
CA ARG A 323 -48.10 -9.11 4.51
C ARG A 323 -48.37 -8.62 3.09
N GLU A 324 -49.51 -7.92 2.89
CA GLU A 324 -49.86 -7.29 1.62
C GLU A 324 -49.05 -6.01 1.45
N ILE A 325 -48.29 -5.90 0.35
CA ILE A 325 -47.52 -4.70 -0.01
C ILE A 325 -48.45 -3.61 -0.51
N ILE A 326 -48.28 -2.40 0.00
CA ILE A 326 -48.95 -1.17 -0.47
C ILE A 326 -48.03 -0.45 -1.46
N SER A 327 -46.81 -0.14 -1.03
CA SER A 327 -45.79 0.51 -1.84
C SER A 327 -44.39 0.07 -1.45
N VAL A 328 -43.42 0.35 -2.31
CA VAL A 328 -41.99 0.16 -2.04
C VAL A 328 -41.29 1.50 -2.24
N GLY A 329 -40.16 1.70 -1.57
CA GLY A 329 -39.38 2.91 -1.67
C GLY A 329 -37.97 2.79 -1.14
N ALA A 330 -37.26 3.89 -1.17
CA ALA A 330 -35.94 4.00 -0.57
C ALA A 330 -35.69 5.38 0.04
N LEU A 331 -34.92 5.40 1.09
CA LEU A 331 -34.29 6.59 1.65
C LEU A 331 -32.86 6.64 1.12
N VAL A 332 -32.45 7.79 0.65
CA VAL A 332 -31.08 8.00 0.18
C VAL A 332 -30.54 9.27 0.83
N THR A 333 -29.41 9.15 1.47
CA THR A 333 -28.69 10.27 2.07
C THR A 333 -27.19 10.09 1.86
N THR A 334 -26.39 11.05 2.29
CA THR A 334 -24.95 10.92 2.37
C THR A 334 -24.50 10.94 3.83
N ASP A 335 -23.40 10.27 4.12
CA ASP A 335 -22.72 10.31 5.43
C ASP A 335 -22.47 11.75 5.89
N ARG A 336 -22.13 12.62 4.92
CA ARG A 336 -21.92 14.04 5.15
C ARG A 336 -23.20 14.77 5.58
N ALA A 337 -24.31 14.54 4.87
CA ALA A 337 -25.60 15.16 5.23
C ALA A 337 -26.02 14.76 6.65
N LEU A 338 -25.86 13.49 7.03
CA LEU A 338 -26.13 13.04 8.39
C LEU A 338 -25.23 13.76 9.42
N THR A 339 -23.94 13.89 9.13
CA THR A 339 -22.99 14.60 10.01
C THR A 339 -23.33 16.07 10.15
N ASP A 340 -23.61 16.76 9.05
CA ASP A 340 -23.90 18.20 9.03
C ASP A 340 -25.18 18.56 9.78
N TYR A 341 -26.16 17.64 9.81
CA TYR A 341 -27.42 17.82 10.52
C TYR A 341 -27.49 17.12 11.89
N GLY A 342 -26.41 16.39 12.29
CA GLY A 342 -26.30 15.75 13.61
C GLY A 342 -27.19 14.52 13.80
N PHE A 343 -27.46 13.76 12.73
CA PHE A 343 -28.24 12.54 12.78
C PHE A 343 -27.35 11.30 12.62
N GLU A 344 -27.73 10.25 13.31
CA GLU A 344 -27.18 8.92 13.10
C GLU A 344 -27.96 8.18 12.01
N TRP A 345 -27.31 7.30 11.26
CA TRP A 345 -27.98 6.51 10.24
C TRP A 345 -29.14 5.66 10.78
N ALA A 346 -29.00 5.17 12.00
CA ALA A 346 -30.03 4.37 12.68
C ALA A 346 -31.36 5.13 12.85
N ASP A 347 -31.29 6.46 13.02
CA ASP A 347 -32.45 7.32 13.26
C ASP A 347 -33.17 7.74 11.97
N LEU A 348 -32.62 7.41 10.80
CA LEU A 348 -33.18 7.79 9.52
C LEU A 348 -34.45 7.00 9.22
N THR A 349 -35.58 7.66 9.27
CA THR A 349 -36.90 7.12 8.90
C THR A 349 -37.49 7.84 7.69
N ARG A 350 -38.55 7.26 7.10
CA ARG A 350 -39.29 7.89 6.01
C ARG A 350 -39.88 9.24 6.45
N GLU A 351 -40.42 9.31 7.66
CA GLU A 351 -41.01 10.53 8.22
C GLU A 351 -39.95 11.62 8.38
N LEU A 352 -38.77 11.28 8.86
CA LEU A 352 -37.65 12.22 9.00
C LEU A 352 -37.21 12.72 7.62
N GLY A 353 -36.98 11.83 6.67
CA GLY A 353 -36.61 12.18 5.30
C GLY A 353 -37.68 13.01 4.61
N ALA A 354 -38.97 12.70 4.77
CA ALA A 354 -40.06 13.47 4.25
C ALA A 354 -40.19 14.87 4.88
N SER A 355 -39.79 15.03 6.16
CA SER A 355 -39.79 16.31 6.85
C SER A 355 -38.65 17.25 6.43
N SER A 356 -37.56 16.70 5.92
CA SER A 356 -36.36 17.46 5.49
C SER A 356 -35.63 16.80 4.33
N HIS A 357 -35.86 17.30 3.11
CA HIS A 357 -35.10 16.85 1.93
C HIS A 357 -33.60 17.14 1.98
N SER A 358 -33.17 18.00 2.89
CA SER A 358 -31.74 18.27 3.09
C SER A 358 -31.02 17.13 3.84
N ILE A 359 -31.75 16.31 4.60
CA ILE A 359 -31.21 15.19 5.35
C ILE A 359 -31.22 13.92 4.50
N ALA A 360 -32.35 13.63 3.85
CA ALA A 360 -32.49 12.46 2.98
C ALA A 360 -33.50 12.68 1.89
N ALA A 361 -33.24 12.13 0.71
CA ALA A 361 -34.25 12.01 -0.33
C ALA A 361 -35.14 10.80 -0.03
N VAL A 362 -36.46 11.06 0.01
CA VAL A 362 -37.45 10.01 0.10
C VAL A 362 -37.97 9.74 -1.31
N ILE A 363 -37.82 8.51 -1.78
CA ILE A 363 -38.34 8.08 -3.06
C ILE A 363 -39.58 7.25 -2.76
N ASP A 364 -40.71 7.96 -2.82
CA ASP A 364 -42.05 7.44 -2.51
C ASP A 364 -42.80 6.96 -3.74
N ASP A 365 -43.79 6.10 -3.49
CA ASP A 365 -44.89 5.76 -4.36
C ASP A 365 -44.55 5.05 -5.67
N ILE A 366 -43.62 4.12 -5.61
CA ILE A 366 -43.60 3.09 -6.63
C ILE A 366 -44.75 2.15 -6.32
N ASN A 367 -45.95 2.56 -6.72
CA ASN A 367 -47.17 1.76 -6.54
C ASN A 367 -47.08 0.49 -7.40
N ILE A 368 -47.36 -0.65 -6.78
CA ILE A 368 -47.48 -1.93 -7.48
C ILE A 368 -48.66 -1.81 -8.45
N GLY A 369 -48.39 -1.76 -9.75
CA GLY A 369 -49.42 -1.66 -10.81
C GLY A 369 -49.35 -0.47 -11.72
N ASN A 370 -48.48 0.52 -11.49
CA ASN A 370 -48.23 1.60 -12.43
C ASN A 370 -47.16 1.23 -13.45
N GLU A 371 -47.60 0.88 -14.65
CA GLU A 371 -46.69 0.73 -15.81
C GLU A 371 -46.02 2.10 -16.07
N GLY A 372 -44.71 2.18 -15.97
CA GLY A 372 -43.90 3.37 -16.23
C GLY A 372 -43.08 3.90 -15.06
N SER A 373 -43.19 3.35 -13.85
CA SER A 373 -42.45 3.77 -12.65
C SER A 373 -41.05 3.13 -12.50
N GLY A 374 -40.56 2.37 -13.50
CA GLY A 374 -39.34 1.56 -13.36
C GLY A 374 -39.51 0.32 -12.46
N LEU A 375 -40.71 0.05 -11.98
CA LEU A 375 -41.04 -1.12 -11.21
C LEU A 375 -41.28 -2.31 -12.14
N VAL A 376 -40.55 -3.39 -11.92
CA VAL A 376 -40.73 -4.67 -12.56
C VAL A 376 -41.25 -5.66 -11.54
N TYR A 377 -42.43 -6.20 -11.74
CA TYR A 377 -42.96 -7.32 -10.98
C TYR A 377 -42.81 -8.61 -11.78
N ASP A 378 -41.93 -9.48 -11.33
CA ASP A 378 -41.70 -10.79 -11.93
C ASP A 378 -42.42 -11.88 -11.15
N LYS A 379 -43.62 -12.27 -11.64
CA LYS A 379 -44.42 -13.35 -11.04
C LYS A 379 -43.77 -14.72 -11.12
N ALA A 380 -42.95 -14.95 -12.14
CA ALA A 380 -42.34 -16.26 -12.36
C ALA A 380 -41.18 -16.52 -11.37
N HIS A 381 -40.49 -15.46 -10.96
CA HIS A 381 -39.37 -15.56 -10.04
C HIS A 381 -39.65 -15.00 -8.63
N GLU A 382 -40.90 -14.55 -8.40
CA GLU A 382 -41.37 -14.07 -7.10
C GLU A 382 -40.52 -12.91 -6.53
N PHE A 383 -40.26 -11.89 -7.36
CA PHE A 383 -39.62 -10.67 -6.89
C PHE A 383 -40.22 -9.39 -7.46
N ILE A 384 -39.98 -8.28 -6.74
CA ILE A 384 -40.21 -6.90 -7.19
C ILE A 384 -38.85 -6.25 -7.38
N ARG A 385 -38.63 -5.62 -8.54
CA ARG A 385 -37.45 -4.80 -8.80
C ARG A 385 -37.89 -3.37 -9.09
N TYR A 386 -37.16 -2.42 -8.52
CA TYR A 386 -37.30 -1.00 -8.78
C TYR A 386 -35.94 -0.31 -8.70
N ASN A 387 -35.83 0.88 -9.23
CA ASN A 387 -34.58 1.61 -9.23
C ASN A 387 -34.73 3.06 -8.75
N VAL A 388 -33.61 3.57 -8.24
CA VAL A 388 -33.45 4.94 -7.80
C VAL A 388 -32.22 5.50 -8.49
N ILE A 389 -32.35 6.67 -9.14
CA ILE A 389 -31.25 7.30 -9.87
C ILE A 389 -31.03 8.71 -9.33
N ILE A 390 -29.82 8.99 -8.86
CA ILE A 390 -29.39 10.34 -8.49
C ILE A 390 -28.47 10.84 -9.60
N LYS A 391 -28.84 11.96 -10.22
CA LYS A 391 -28.15 12.53 -11.38
C LYS A 391 -27.40 13.80 -11.04
N ASN A 392 -26.42 14.15 -11.89
CA ASN A 392 -25.68 15.41 -11.80
C ASN A 392 -24.98 15.59 -10.45
N LEU A 393 -24.34 14.52 -9.97
CA LEU A 393 -23.59 14.55 -8.72
C LEU A 393 -22.48 15.61 -8.79
N SER A 394 -22.46 16.53 -7.82
CA SER A 394 -21.37 17.49 -7.65
C SER A 394 -20.06 16.77 -7.35
N GLU A 395 -18.94 17.44 -7.55
CA GLU A 395 -17.62 16.89 -7.22
C GLU A 395 -17.55 16.38 -5.78
N GLU A 396 -18.09 17.17 -4.86
CA GLU A 396 -18.18 16.86 -3.46
C GLU A 396 -19.07 15.63 -3.17
N SER A 397 -20.22 15.53 -3.84
CA SER A 397 -21.12 14.38 -3.70
C SER A 397 -20.53 13.10 -4.28
N ARG A 398 -19.66 13.17 -5.30
CA ARG A 398 -19.02 12.00 -5.87
C ARG A 398 -18.03 11.33 -4.93
N SER A 399 -17.50 12.08 -3.95
CA SER A 399 -16.59 11.57 -2.92
C SER A 399 -17.29 11.18 -1.62
N ALA A 400 -18.60 11.42 -1.51
CA ALA A 400 -19.40 11.08 -0.34
C ALA A 400 -19.89 9.62 -0.41
N ASP A 401 -20.08 9.02 0.74
CA ASP A 401 -20.74 7.73 0.87
C ASP A 401 -22.26 7.92 0.83
N PHE A 402 -22.90 7.36 -0.18
CA PHE A 402 -24.34 7.31 -0.31
C PHE A 402 -24.89 6.12 0.47
N LEU A 403 -25.69 6.42 1.46
CA LEU A 403 -26.40 5.45 2.28
C LEU A 403 -27.81 5.25 1.69
N VAL A 404 -28.16 4.01 1.41
CA VAL A 404 -29.46 3.64 0.83
C VAL A 404 -30.15 2.65 1.74
N ARG A 405 -31.37 3.01 2.17
CA ARG A 405 -32.24 2.15 2.98
C ARG A 405 -33.53 1.90 2.24
N ALA A 406 -33.77 0.66 1.85
CA ALA A 406 -35.03 0.26 1.26
C ALA A 406 -36.14 0.18 2.32
N TYR A 407 -37.37 0.47 1.92
CA TYR A 407 -38.53 0.22 2.74
C TYR A 407 -39.70 -0.36 1.95
N ILE A 408 -40.59 -1.05 2.64
CA ILE A 408 -41.86 -1.54 2.11
C ILE A 408 -42.97 -1.03 3.05
N GLU A 409 -43.95 -0.35 2.49
CA GLU A 409 -45.23 -0.03 3.15
C GLU A 409 -46.17 -1.22 2.98
N TYR A 410 -46.73 -1.71 4.06
CA TYR A 410 -47.60 -2.89 4.05
C TYR A 410 -48.78 -2.72 4.99
N LYS A 411 -49.79 -3.62 4.91
CA LYS A 411 -50.88 -3.68 5.88
C LYS A 411 -50.50 -4.60 7.05
N ASN A 412 -50.57 -4.06 8.26
CA ASN A 412 -50.39 -4.83 9.49
C ASN A 412 -51.61 -5.74 9.78
N GLU A 413 -51.58 -6.43 10.94
CA GLU A 413 -52.69 -7.33 11.36
C GLU A 413 -54.01 -6.64 11.54
N ASN A 414 -54.00 -5.36 11.88
CA ASN A 414 -55.20 -4.51 12.06
C ASN A 414 -55.69 -3.88 10.75
N GLY A 415 -54.98 -4.13 9.62
CA GLY A 415 -55.28 -3.48 8.35
C GLY A 415 -54.74 -2.05 8.20
N GLU A 416 -53.94 -1.60 9.17
CA GLU A 416 -53.33 -0.26 9.17
C GLU A 416 -52.01 -0.29 8.34
N LYS A 417 -51.62 0.88 7.84
CA LYS A 417 -50.33 1.05 7.16
C LYS A 417 -49.18 0.95 8.13
N ALA A 418 -48.19 0.16 7.80
CA ALA A 418 -46.93 0.02 8.52
C ALA A 418 -45.75 -0.01 7.56
N ILE A 419 -44.58 0.35 8.02
CA ILE A 419 -43.35 0.38 7.21
C ILE A 419 -42.35 -0.62 7.79
N ALA A 420 -41.80 -1.46 6.93
CA ALA A 420 -40.64 -2.27 7.24
C ALA A 420 -39.42 -1.69 6.48
N TYR A 421 -38.35 -1.44 7.23
CA TYR A 421 -37.07 -1.04 6.69
C TYR A 421 -36.19 -2.28 6.50
N PHE A 422 -35.36 -2.24 5.45
CA PHE A 422 -34.48 -3.31 5.05
C PHE A 422 -33.03 -2.85 5.08
N ASP A 423 -32.15 -3.76 4.70
CA ASP A 423 -30.73 -3.56 4.74
C ASP A 423 -30.25 -2.22 4.23
N ASP A 424 -29.37 -1.61 4.99
CA ASP A 424 -28.62 -0.45 4.59
C ASP A 424 -27.46 -0.87 3.71
N THR A 425 -27.21 -0.06 2.69
CA THR A 425 -26.07 -0.29 1.83
C THR A 425 -25.40 1.04 1.53
N THR A 426 -24.08 1.02 1.44
CA THR A 426 -23.29 2.21 1.21
C THR A 426 -22.57 2.09 -0.12
N TYR A 427 -22.61 3.15 -0.92
CA TYR A 427 -21.89 3.23 -2.18
C TYR A 427 -21.28 4.61 -2.36
N CYS A 428 -20.00 4.66 -2.72
CA CYS A 428 -19.33 5.88 -3.16
C CYS A 428 -19.16 5.85 -4.68
N TYR A 429 -19.59 6.92 -5.35
CA TYR A 429 -19.49 7.02 -6.81
C TYR A 429 -18.05 6.87 -7.31
N ASN A 430 -17.10 7.59 -6.68
CA ASN A 430 -15.70 7.52 -7.08
C ASN A 430 -15.07 6.14 -6.78
N GLU A 431 -15.44 5.52 -5.66
CA GLU A 431 -14.99 4.17 -5.33
C GLU A 431 -15.44 3.14 -6.37
N MET A 432 -16.67 3.26 -6.86
CA MET A 432 -17.19 2.37 -7.90
C MET A 432 -16.45 2.52 -9.24
N LEU A 433 -16.00 3.74 -9.57
CA LEU A 433 -15.23 3.99 -10.79
C LEU A 433 -13.75 3.67 -10.66
N TYR A 434 -13.12 4.04 -9.54
CA TYR A 434 -11.67 4.10 -9.38
C TYR A 434 -11.13 3.15 -8.32
N GLY A 435 -12.00 2.36 -7.65
CA GLY A 435 -11.63 1.46 -6.55
C GLY A 435 -11.60 2.16 -5.19
N GLU A 436 -11.48 1.34 -4.14
CA GLU A 436 -11.59 1.78 -2.75
C GLU A 436 -10.50 2.74 -2.27
N TYR A 437 -9.34 2.76 -2.96
CA TYR A 437 -8.18 3.59 -2.60
C TYR A 437 -8.08 4.87 -3.43
N TYR A 438 -9.15 5.33 -4.06
CA TYR A 438 -9.09 6.47 -4.98
C TYR A 438 -8.64 7.79 -4.33
N ASN A 439 -8.87 7.97 -3.02
CA ASN A 439 -8.42 9.15 -2.26
C ASN A 439 -7.00 9.02 -1.71
N GLU A 440 -6.35 7.88 -1.84
CA GLU A 440 -5.00 7.69 -1.34
C GLU A 440 -3.96 8.33 -2.25
N ALA A 441 -2.87 8.80 -1.65
CA ALA A 441 -1.74 9.32 -2.39
C ALA A 441 -1.16 8.26 -3.33
N ALA A 442 -0.62 8.70 -4.47
CA ALA A 442 0.07 7.81 -5.40
C ALA A 442 1.24 7.08 -4.70
N SER A 443 1.22 5.74 -4.72
CA SER A 443 2.31 4.86 -4.31
C SER A 443 2.90 4.21 -5.55
N PHE A 444 4.22 4.31 -5.73
CA PHE A 444 4.93 3.75 -6.88
C PHE A 444 6.34 3.30 -6.48
N SER A 445 6.46 2.75 -5.28
CA SER A 445 7.74 2.29 -4.75
C SER A 445 8.24 1.02 -5.44
N LYS A 446 7.31 0.17 -5.92
CA LYS A 446 7.58 -1.14 -6.54
C LYS A 446 6.71 -1.32 -7.77
N GLY A 447 7.16 -0.80 -8.89
CA GLY A 447 6.42 -0.83 -10.14
C GLY A 447 6.80 -1.95 -11.10
N ILE A 448 5.93 -2.17 -12.08
CA ILE A 448 6.18 -3.01 -13.24
C ILE A 448 5.66 -2.34 -14.52
N SER A 449 6.42 -2.38 -15.60
CA SER A 449 5.95 -1.91 -16.91
C SER A 449 5.11 -2.98 -17.58
N TYR A 450 3.95 -2.60 -18.11
CA TYR A 450 3.14 -3.46 -18.97
C TYR A 450 3.29 -3.01 -20.43
N SER A 451 4.39 -3.42 -21.05
CA SER A 451 4.79 -3.02 -22.39
C SER A 451 4.07 -3.79 -23.51
N GLY A 452 4.18 -3.30 -24.73
CA GLY A 452 3.72 -3.93 -25.96
C GLY A 452 2.32 -3.50 -26.46
N PRO A 453 1.22 -3.73 -25.73
CA PRO A 453 -0.11 -3.51 -26.30
C PRO A 453 -0.38 -2.08 -26.78
N PHE A 454 0.01 -1.07 -26.05
CA PHE A 454 -0.23 0.35 -26.40
C PHE A 454 0.94 1.02 -27.15
N GLU A 455 2.01 0.31 -27.42
CA GLU A 455 3.16 0.82 -28.20
C GLU A 455 2.95 0.73 -29.70
N GLN A 456 1.71 0.59 -30.16
CA GLN A 456 1.31 0.43 -31.55
C GLN A 456 0.04 1.23 -31.85
N LYS A 457 -0.38 1.22 -33.11
CA LYS A 457 -1.68 1.80 -33.47
C LYS A 457 -2.81 1.05 -32.76
N VAL A 458 -3.73 1.80 -32.17
CA VAL A 458 -4.88 1.26 -31.43
C VAL A 458 -5.73 0.32 -32.29
N SER A 459 -5.77 0.53 -33.62
CA SER A 459 -6.46 -0.35 -34.57
C SER A 459 -5.88 -1.77 -34.66
N ALA A 460 -4.64 -1.97 -34.23
CA ALA A 460 -3.99 -3.28 -34.15
C ALA A 460 -4.20 -3.98 -32.79
N LEU A 461 -4.72 -3.26 -31.79
CA LEU A 461 -4.91 -3.79 -30.43
C LEU A 461 -6.22 -4.57 -30.35
N SER A 462 -6.14 -5.86 -30.06
CA SER A 462 -7.31 -6.71 -29.87
C SER A 462 -8.00 -6.45 -28.52
N LYS A 463 -9.32 -6.34 -28.53
CA LYS A 463 -10.14 -6.25 -27.30
C LYS A 463 -10.05 -7.49 -26.39
N SER A 464 -9.57 -8.63 -26.92
CA SER A 464 -9.33 -9.84 -26.16
C SER A 464 -7.95 -9.88 -25.47
N ASN A 465 -7.15 -8.80 -25.59
CA ASN A 465 -5.87 -8.71 -24.90
C ASN A 465 -6.09 -8.70 -23.38
N LYS A 466 -5.26 -9.45 -22.66
CA LYS A 466 -5.33 -9.59 -21.20
C LYS A 466 -5.18 -8.26 -20.45
N ILE A 467 -4.59 -7.24 -21.09
CA ILE A 467 -4.49 -5.89 -20.51
C ILE A 467 -5.84 -5.24 -20.22
N PHE A 468 -6.94 -5.73 -20.82
CA PHE A 468 -8.28 -5.23 -20.53
C PHE A 468 -9.01 -6.00 -19.42
N LEU A 469 -8.39 -7.05 -18.87
CA LEU A 469 -8.98 -7.85 -17.82
C LEU A 469 -8.60 -7.31 -16.43
N GLN A 470 -9.58 -7.14 -15.57
CA GLN A 470 -9.35 -6.74 -14.16
C GLN A 470 -8.43 -7.74 -13.43
N GLU A 471 -8.62 -9.04 -13.72
CA GLU A 471 -7.86 -10.11 -13.10
C GLU A 471 -6.36 -10.01 -13.35
N THR A 472 -5.93 -9.46 -14.49
CA THR A 472 -4.51 -9.23 -14.78
C THR A 472 -3.89 -8.26 -13.78
N PHE A 473 -4.57 -7.16 -13.47
CA PHE A 473 -4.09 -6.17 -12.51
C PHE A 473 -4.20 -6.65 -11.06
N ASN A 474 -5.24 -7.41 -10.74
CA ASN A 474 -5.38 -8.07 -9.44
C ASN A 474 -4.23 -9.07 -9.20
N ASP A 475 -3.83 -9.82 -10.22
CA ASP A 475 -2.70 -10.75 -10.15
C ASP A 475 -1.36 -10.00 -9.95
N ILE A 476 -1.13 -8.91 -10.70
CA ILE A 476 0.05 -8.05 -10.54
C ILE A 476 0.12 -7.48 -9.11
N ALA A 477 -0.99 -6.94 -8.60
CA ALA A 477 -1.07 -6.41 -7.24
C ALA A 477 -0.83 -7.49 -6.19
N ALA A 478 -1.33 -8.72 -6.40
CA ALA A 478 -1.15 -9.85 -5.50
C ALA A 478 0.32 -10.28 -5.36
N GLN A 479 1.17 -10.00 -6.35
CA GLN A 479 2.62 -10.23 -6.23
C GLN A 479 3.31 -9.18 -5.35
N GLY A 480 2.64 -8.06 -5.04
CA GLY A 480 3.16 -6.99 -4.19
C GLY A 480 3.71 -5.78 -4.95
N PHE A 481 3.38 -5.64 -6.23
CA PHE A 481 3.58 -4.40 -6.96
C PHE A 481 2.54 -3.37 -6.52
N ASP A 482 2.94 -2.11 -6.41
CA ASP A 482 2.09 -0.97 -6.04
C ASP A 482 1.81 -0.03 -7.22
N SER A 483 2.44 -0.26 -8.36
CA SER A 483 2.26 0.57 -9.55
C SER A 483 2.50 -0.17 -10.87
N VAL A 484 1.80 0.29 -11.89
CA VAL A 484 1.98 -0.15 -13.28
C VAL A 484 2.39 1.05 -14.14
N ARG A 485 3.48 0.93 -14.87
CA ARG A 485 3.86 1.85 -15.93
C ARG A 485 3.30 1.35 -17.25
N LEU A 486 2.60 2.21 -17.97
CA LEU A 486 1.95 1.90 -19.23
C LEU A 486 2.59 2.69 -20.37
N PRO A 487 3.49 2.08 -21.15
CA PRO A 487 4.05 2.67 -22.36
C PRO A 487 2.98 2.87 -23.43
N VAL A 488 2.83 4.12 -23.95
CA VAL A 488 1.80 4.47 -24.95
C VAL A 488 2.40 5.21 -26.14
N ASP A 489 2.08 4.74 -27.35
CA ASP A 489 2.35 5.48 -28.59
C ASP A 489 1.22 6.45 -28.90
N PHE A 490 1.26 7.62 -28.30
CA PHE A 490 0.31 8.70 -28.62
C PHE A 490 0.56 9.25 -30.04
N SER A 491 1.78 9.24 -30.50
CA SER A 491 2.16 9.84 -31.78
C SER A 491 1.41 9.26 -32.96
N SER A 492 1.37 7.91 -33.05
CA SER A 492 0.70 7.18 -34.12
C SER A 492 -0.82 7.16 -34.01
N ASN A 493 -1.34 7.54 -32.83
CA ASN A 493 -2.76 7.52 -32.49
C ASN A 493 -3.35 8.94 -32.29
N THR A 494 -2.73 9.93 -32.94
CA THR A 494 -3.15 11.33 -32.91
C THR A 494 -3.14 11.89 -34.32
N SER A 495 -4.11 12.73 -34.68
CA SER A 495 -4.17 13.34 -36.00
C SER A 495 -2.92 14.19 -36.28
N ASP A 496 -2.51 14.25 -37.55
CA ASP A 496 -1.35 15.06 -37.97
C ASP A 496 -1.70 16.52 -38.22
N THR A 497 -2.95 16.91 -38.09
CA THR A 497 -3.42 18.29 -38.28
C THR A 497 -4.02 18.83 -36.98
N ALA A 498 -3.81 20.12 -36.71
CA ALA A 498 -4.42 20.79 -35.57
C ALA A 498 -5.96 20.61 -35.57
N PRO A 499 -6.58 20.36 -34.42
CA PRO A 499 -6.04 20.46 -33.06
C PRO A 499 -5.24 19.25 -32.58
N TYR A 500 -4.79 18.36 -33.44
CA TYR A 500 -4.03 17.14 -33.11
C TYR A 500 -4.83 16.22 -32.17
N ALA A 501 -6.07 15.91 -32.56
CA ALA A 501 -6.98 15.11 -31.74
C ALA A 501 -6.44 13.69 -31.51
N ILE A 502 -6.41 13.26 -30.27
CA ILE A 502 -6.11 11.87 -29.89
C ILE A 502 -7.30 10.99 -30.34
N ASP A 503 -7.00 9.77 -30.82
CA ASP A 503 -8.02 8.79 -31.19
C ASP A 503 -8.90 8.45 -29.97
N GLU A 504 -10.22 8.62 -30.11
CA GLU A 504 -11.18 8.36 -29.03
C GLU A 504 -11.17 6.89 -28.57
N THR A 505 -10.85 5.96 -29.50
CA THR A 505 -10.71 4.53 -29.17
C THR A 505 -9.50 4.31 -28.27
N LEU A 506 -8.38 5.01 -28.52
CA LEU A 506 -7.22 4.96 -27.65
C LEU A 506 -7.57 5.45 -26.25
N LEU A 507 -8.23 6.60 -26.12
CA LEU A 507 -8.62 7.14 -24.80
C LEU A 507 -9.56 6.18 -24.06
N SER A 508 -10.56 5.62 -24.74
CA SER A 508 -11.48 4.63 -24.15
C SER A 508 -10.75 3.36 -23.66
N TYR A 509 -9.74 2.89 -24.40
CA TYR A 509 -8.96 1.72 -24.02
C TYR A 509 -8.01 2.04 -22.85
N LEU A 510 -7.41 3.22 -22.87
CA LEU A 510 -6.59 3.71 -21.75
C LEU A 510 -7.43 3.83 -20.48
N ASP A 511 -8.62 4.39 -20.55
CA ASP A 511 -9.52 4.51 -19.40
C ASP A 511 -9.85 3.17 -18.77
N THR A 512 -10.04 2.14 -19.61
CA THR A 512 -10.27 0.77 -19.11
C THR A 512 -9.06 0.27 -18.31
N VAL A 513 -7.85 0.45 -18.83
CA VAL A 513 -6.61 0.01 -18.17
C VAL A 513 -6.34 0.83 -16.91
N VAL A 514 -6.52 2.14 -17.00
CA VAL A 514 -6.38 3.06 -15.86
C VAL A 514 -7.32 2.64 -14.72
N LYS A 515 -8.60 2.45 -15.00
CA LYS A 515 -9.59 2.03 -13.99
C LYS A 515 -9.29 0.65 -13.42
N ASN A 516 -8.88 -0.31 -14.24
CA ASN A 516 -8.52 -1.65 -13.78
C ASN A 516 -7.30 -1.60 -12.83
N THR A 517 -6.30 -0.78 -13.15
CA THR A 517 -5.12 -0.58 -12.30
C THR A 517 -5.51 0.05 -10.97
N LEU A 518 -6.31 1.11 -10.99
CA LEU A 518 -6.78 1.81 -9.80
C LEU A 518 -7.62 0.90 -8.89
N ARG A 519 -8.56 0.12 -9.48
CA ARG A 519 -9.39 -0.85 -8.74
C ARG A 519 -8.59 -1.99 -8.12
N ALA A 520 -7.44 -2.32 -8.69
CA ALA A 520 -6.50 -3.27 -8.08
C ALA A 520 -5.65 -2.64 -6.95
N GLY A 521 -5.93 -1.38 -6.57
CA GLY A 521 -5.22 -0.67 -5.51
C GLY A 521 -3.86 -0.13 -5.91
N MET A 522 -3.55 -0.08 -7.21
CA MET A 522 -2.24 0.36 -7.71
C MET A 522 -2.28 1.76 -8.32
N THR A 523 -1.13 2.40 -8.39
CA THR A 523 -0.90 3.63 -9.16
C THR A 523 -0.66 3.28 -10.63
N ILE A 524 -1.19 4.06 -11.55
CA ILE A 524 -0.89 3.97 -12.99
C ILE A 524 0.00 5.13 -13.42
N ILE A 525 1.10 4.81 -14.09
CA ILE A 525 1.99 5.80 -14.72
C ILE A 525 1.73 5.73 -16.23
N VAL A 526 1.10 6.77 -16.78
CA VAL A 526 0.85 6.90 -18.21
C VAL A 526 2.07 7.53 -18.85
N ASP A 527 2.78 6.74 -19.63
CA ASP A 527 4.05 7.11 -20.24
C ASP A 527 3.88 7.46 -21.72
N PHE A 528 4.36 8.64 -22.13
CA PHE A 528 4.50 8.98 -23.52
C PHE A 528 5.74 8.28 -24.10
N HIS A 529 5.56 7.03 -24.53
CA HIS A 529 6.68 6.13 -24.80
C HIS A 529 7.43 6.43 -26.10
N GLN A 530 6.73 6.78 -27.15
CA GLN A 530 7.34 7.01 -28.45
C GLN A 530 7.68 8.48 -28.70
N ALA A 531 8.75 8.73 -29.42
CA ALA A 531 9.06 10.07 -29.89
C ALA A 531 7.88 10.64 -30.68
N CYS A 532 7.40 11.83 -30.32
CA CYS A 532 6.32 12.46 -31.06
C CYS A 532 6.75 12.73 -32.51
N ARG A 533 5.87 12.43 -33.44
CA ARG A 533 6.09 12.60 -34.88
C ARG A 533 4.95 13.40 -35.52
N LEU A 534 5.32 14.14 -36.57
CA LEU A 534 4.39 14.82 -37.47
C LEU A 534 4.80 14.43 -38.88
N GLY A 535 4.08 13.50 -39.51
CA GLY A 535 4.54 12.82 -40.72
C GLY A 535 5.86 12.10 -40.50
N ASP A 536 6.87 12.38 -41.35
CA ASP A 536 8.21 11.78 -41.26
C ASP A 536 9.14 12.51 -40.27
N THR A 537 8.71 13.65 -39.71
CA THR A 537 9.50 14.49 -38.81
C THR A 537 9.25 14.10 -37.34
N SER A 538 10.29 14.05 -36.54
CA SER A 538 10.22 13.74 -35.11
C SER A 538 10.68 14.90 -34.22
N LEU A 539 10.37 14.85 -32.93
CA LEU A 539 10.93 15.79 -31.93
C LEU A 539 12.45 15.85 -31.97
N TYR A 540 13.12 14.77 -32.35
CA TYR A 540 14.59 14.71 -32.38
C TYR A 540 15.21 15.36 -33.63
N THR A 541 14.46 15.38 -34.74
CA THR A 541 14.95 15.90 -36.03
C THR A 541 14.51 17.36 -36.26
N ASP A 542 13.30 17.73 -35.85
CA ASP A 542 12.76 19.08 -35.98
C ASP A 542 11.78 19.38 -34.80
N PRO A 543 12.33 19.70 -33.62
CA PRO A 543 11.53 19.93 -32.43
C PRO A 543 10.57 21.12 -32.58
N ASP A 544 10.92 22.14 -33.33
CA ASP A 544 10.09 23.35 -33.44
C ASP A 544 8.81 23.08 -34.26
N THR A 545 8.88 22.24 -35.27
CA THR A 545 7.71 21.80 -36.05
C THR A 545 6.85 20.80 -35.29
N VAL A 546 7.44 19.91 -34.49
CA VAL A 546 6.71 18.79 -33.85
C VAL A 546 6.20 19.14 -32.43
N SER A 547 6.85 20.05 -31.70
CA SER A 547 6.46 20.43 -30.33
C SER A 547 5.00 20.87 -30.21
N PRO A 548 4.38 21.59 -31.17
CA PRO A 548 2.95 21.92 -31.06
C PRO A 548 2.05 20.69 -30.96
N LYS A 549 2.32 19.61 -31.71
CA LYS A 549 1.58 18.34 -31.61
C LYS A 549 1.80 17.69 -30.24
N TYR A 550 3.04 17.59 -29.80
CA TYR A 550 3.39 17.02 -28.50
C TYR A 550 2.69 17.73 -27.33
N LEU A 551 2.71 19.06 -27.31
CA LEU A 551 2.06 19.85 -26.28
C LEU A 551 0.52 19.77 -26.34
N ALA A 552 -0.06 19.70 -27.56
CA ALA A 552 -1.49 19.50 -27.73
C ALA A 552 -1.97 18.13 -27.22
N ILE A 553 -1.15 17.09 -27.36
CA ILE A 553 -1.44 15.78 -26.78
C ILE A 553 -1.46 15.89 -25.26
N TRP A 554 -0.44 16.50 -24.63
CA TRP A 554 -0.42 16.70 -23.20
C TRP A 554 -1.56 17.55 -22.66
N GLN A 555 -1.99 18.57 -23.41
CA GLN A 555 -3.15 19.37 -23.03
C GLN A 555 -4.43 18.54 -23.00
N GLN A 556 -4.62 17.64 -23.98
CA GLN A 556 -5.78 16.74 -24.00
C GLN A 556 -5.72 15.72 -22.88
N LEU A 557 -4.55 15.12 -22.61
CA LEU A 557 -4.39 14.16 -21.51
C LEU A 557 -4.59 14.80 -20.14
N ALA A 558 -4.03 15.99 -19.91
CA ALA A 558 -4.22 16.72 -18.66
C ALA A 558 -5.69 17.07 -18.41
N GLU A 559 -6.42 17.52 -19.44
CA GLU A 559 -7.85 17.81 -19.35
C GLU A 559 -8.69 16.54 -19.20
N HIS A 560 -8.34 15.45 -19.91
CA HIS A 560 -9.05 14.18 -19.86
C HIS A 560 -8.99 13.54 -18.46
N TYR A 561 -7.81 13.56 -17.82
CA TYR A 561 -7.60 12.94 -16.52
C TYR A 561 -7.73 13.91 -15.33
N LYS A 562 -8.18 15.15 -15.51
CA LYS A 562 -8.23 16.15 -14.43
C LYS A 562 -9.06 15.73 -13.22
N GLU A 563 -10.15 14.97 -13.44
CA GLU A 563 -11.03 14.47 -12.39
C GLU A 563 -10.65 13.08 -11.86
N TYR A 564 -9.64 12.44 -12.45
CA TYR A 564 -9.17 11.14 -11.97
C TYR A 564 -8.31 11.31 -10.71
N PRO A 565 -8.21 10.27 -9.87
CA PRO A 565 -7.38 10.28 -8.66
C PRO A 565 -5.93 10.67 -8.93
N ASP A 566 -5.23 11.20 -7.93
CA ASP A 566 -3.79 11.50 -7.99
C ASP A 566 -2.91 10.25 -8.22
N ARG A 567 -3.50 9.05 -8.09
CA ARG A 567 -2.87 7.77 -8.46
C ARG A 567 -2.73 7.58 -9.99
N VAL A 568 -3.28 8.45 -10.81
CA VAL A 568 -2.91 8.58 -12.22
C VAL A 568 -1.74 9.53 -12.31
N VAL A 569 -0.58 9.04 -12.65
CA VAL A 569 0.70 9.75 -12.75
C VAL A 569 1.09 9.89 -14.22
N PHE A 570 1.70 10.99 -14.59
CA PHE A 570 2.17 11.22 -15.96
C PHE A 570 3.69 11.09 -16.05
N GLU A 571 4.16 10.46 -17.13
CA GLU A 571 5.56 10.47 -17.52
C GLU A 571 5.70 11.24 -18.83
N ALA A 572 6.40 12.37 -18.78
CA ALA A 572 6.40 13.37 -19.85
C ALA A 572 6.90 12.81 -21.18
N ILE A 573 7.94 12.02 -21.17
CA ILE A 573 8.52 11.39 -22.36
C ILE A 573 9.48 10.27 -21.95
N ASN A 574 9.38 9.13 -22.65
CA ASN A 574 10.29 8.01 -22.48
C ASN A 574 11.59 8.22 -23.28
N GLU A 575 12.73 7.94 -22.66
CA GLU A 575 14.06 7.80 -23.26
C GLU A 575 14.40 8.82 -24.38
N PRO A 576 14.24 10.13 -24.14
CA PRO A 576 14.49 11.11 -25.19
C PRO A 576 15.97 11.10 -25.62
N GLY A 577 16.20 10.82 -26.89
CA GLY A 577 17.49 10.94 -27.51
C GLY A 577 17.84 12.42 -27.72
N VAL A 578 18.73 12.96 -26.90
CA VAL A 578 19.23 14.32 -27.08
C VAL A 578 20.49 14.34 -27.97
N ASN A 579 20.64 15.42 -28.74
CA ASN A 579 21.81 15.68 -29.55
C ASN A 579 22.37 17.09 -29.29
N THR A 580 23.47 17.42 -29.91
CA THR A 580 24.16 18.70 -29.67
C THR A 580 23.68 19.84 -30.56
N THR A 581 22.76 19.61 -31.51
CA THR A 581 22.40 20.56 -32.53
C THR A 581 20.92 20.94 -32.59
N THR A 582 20.03 19.96 -32.63
CA THR A 582 18.60 20.18 -32.87
C THR A 582 17.76 19.96 -31.60
N PHE A 583 17.86 18.79 -30.99
CA PHE A 583 17.14 18.45 -29.77
C PHE A 583 18.11 18.30 -28.57
N THR A 584 18.54 19.44 -28.06
CA THR A 584 19.49 19.49 -26.95
C THR A 584 18.84 19.19 -25.59
N SER A 585 19.64 18.89 -24.57
CA SER A 585 19.14 18.75 -23.19
C SER A 585 18.36 19.99 -22.73
N ALA A 586 18.81 21.20 -23.10
CA ALA A 586 18.11 22.43 -22.78
C ALA A 586 16.73 22.52 -23.43
N LYS A 587 16.62 22.12 -24.69
CA LYS A 587 15.34 22.07 -25.42
C LYS A 587 14.38 21.03 -24.82
N LEU A 588 14.89 19.87 -24.42
CA LEU A 588 14.11 18.86 -23.72
C LEU A 588 13.55 19.41 -22.40
N MET A 589 14.39 20.08 -21.60
CA MET A 589 13.94 20.65 -20.33
C MET A 589 12.89 21.74 -20.54
N GLU A 590 13.10 22.68 -21.47
CA GLU A 590 12.09 23.67 -21.86
C GLU A 590 10.75 23.04 -22.23
N LEU A 591 10.79 21.93 -22.98
CA LEU A 591 9.59 21.23 -23.40
C LEU A 591 8.85 20.60 -22.21
N GLN A 592 9.58 19.99 -21.29
CA GLN A 592 9.01 19.39 -20.06
C GLN A 592 8.47 20.44 -19.08
N GLU A 593 9.10 21.61 -19.01
CA GLU A 593 8.57 22.77 -18.26
C GLU A 593 7.20 23.21 -18.81
N LYS A 594 7.04 23.24 -20.14
CA LYS A 594 5.74 23.51 -20.78
C LYS A 594 4.70 22.42 -20.48
N VAL A 595 5.11 21.16 -20.44
CA VAL A 595 4.21 20.08 -19.99
C VAL A 595 3.79 20.28 -18.54
N LEU A 596 4.72 20.65 -17.66
CA LEU A 596 4.41 20.98 -16.27
C LEU A 596 3.39 22.12 -16.17
N GLU A 597 3.58 23.21 -16.93
CA GLU A 597 2.61 24.31 -16.96
C GLU A 597 1.22 23.86 -17.43
N ILE A 598 1.14 22.94 -18.37
CA ILE A 598 -0.12 22.36 -18.84
C ILE A 598 -0.78 21.56 -17.72
N VAL A 599 -0.04 20.65 -17.11
CA VAL A 599 -0.56 19.80 -16.02
C VAL A 599 -1.02 20.64 -14.83
N ARG A 600 -0.28 21.67 -14.45
CA ARG A 600 -0.63 22.55 -13.31
C ARG A 600 -1.89 23.40 -13.53
N LYS A 601 -2.33 23.58 -14.78
CA LYS A 601 -3.64 24.23 -15.08
C LYS A 601 -4.84 23.35 -14.72
N THR A 602 -4.67 22.03 -14.68
CA THR A 602 -5.74 21.07 -14.40
C THR A 602 -5.61 20.41 -13.02
N SER A 603 -4.40 20.31 -12.47
CA SER A 603 -4.15 19.73 -11.15
C SER A 603 -2.87 20.28 -10.53
N GLU A 604 -2.94 20.80 -9.31
CA GLU A 604 -1.78 21.23 -8.53
C GLU A 604 -0.99 20.07 -7.95
N THR A 605 -1.63 18.90 -7.79
CA THR A 605 -1.09 17.74 -7.07
C THR A 605 -0.63 16.60 -7.98
N ARG A 606 -1.13 16.55 -9.23
CA ARG A 606 -0.79 15.50 -10.20
C ARG A 606 0.71 15.34 -10.35
N LYS A 607 1.23 14.14 -10.10
CA LYS A 607 2.66 13.88 -10.23
C LYS A 607 3.05 13.80 -11.71
N LEU A 608 4.18 14.41 -12.02
CA LEU A 608 4.78 14.42 -13.34
C LEU A 608 6.22 13.88 -13.25
N MET A 609 6.49 12.81 -13.94
CA MET A 609 7.82 12.25 -14.10
C MET A 609 8.49 12.90 -15.30
N VAL A 610 9.73 13.39 -15.13
CA VAL A 610 10.48 14.11 -16.16
C VAL A 610 11.77 13.38 -16.50
N ALA A 611 12.01 13.23 -17.77
CA ALA A 611 13.19 12.55 -18.34
C ALA A 611 14.45 13.38 -18.16
N THR A 612 15.58 12.73 -17.89
CA THR A 612 16.90 13.38 -17.73
C THR A 612 17.59 13.69 -19.06
N GLY A 613 17.13 13.09 -20.15
CA GLY A 613 17.79 13.09 -21.47
C GLY A 613 18.78 11.92 -21.62
N SER A 614 19.39 11.81 -22.80
CA SER A 614 20.32 10.72 -23.11
C SER A 614 19.77 9.34 -22.76
N ASN A 615 18.53 9.07 -23.18
CA ASN A 615 17.76 7.85 -22.89
C ASN A 615 17.56 7.63 -21.37
N ASN A 616 17.09 8.66 -20.69
CA ASN A 616 16.87 8.67 -19.24
C ASN A 616 18.10 8.26 -18.40
N SER A 617 19.28 8.53 -18.93
CA SER A 617 20.53 8.11 -18.29
C SER A 617 20.67 8.72 -16.87
N VAL A 618 21.07 7.90 -15.90
CA VAL A 618 21.40 8.37 -14.55
C VAL A 618 22.49 9.45 -14.55
N LYS A 619 23.41 9.41 -15.52
CA LYS A 619 24.49 10.43 -15.68
C LYS A 619 23.98 11.77 -16.16
N ALA A 620 22.79 11.83 -16.73
CA ALA A 620 22.19 13.05 -17.24
C ALA A 620 21.25 13.74 -16.22
N ILE A 621 21.12 13.20 -15.00
CA ILE A 621 20.15 13.67 -14.01
C ILE A 621 20.37 15.15 -13.62
N GLU A 622 21.59 15.63 -13.65
CA GLU A 622 21.93 17.04 -13.38
C GLU A 622 21.44 18.02 -14.48
N ASN A 623 20.89 17.52 -15.60
CA ASN A 623 20.27 18.38 -16.62
C ASN A 623 18.92 18.95 -16.17
N ILE A 624 18.28 18.36 -15.17
CA ILE A 624 16.95 18.80 -14.68
C ILE A 624 17.07 20.23 -14.14
N THR A 625 16.22 21.10 -14.66
CA THR A 625 16.27 22.54 -14.33
C THR A 625 15.71 22.84 -12.95
N GLN A 626 16.11 23.99 -12.39
CA GLN A 626 15.60 24.45 -11.10
C GLN A 626 14.08 24.65 -11.10
N ASN A 627 13.48 25.03 -12.23
CA ASN A 627 12.03 25.17 -12.35
C ASN A 627 11.31 23.85 -12.09
N LEU A 628 11.80 22.74 -12.67
CA LEU A 628 11.27 21.40 -12.45
C LEU A 628 11.54 20.93 -11.02
N ILE A 629 12.72 21.19 -10.48
CA ILE A 629 13.10 20.81 -9.10
C ILE A 629 12.22 21.51 -8.06
N ASN A 630 11.82 22.74 -8.30
CA ASN A 630 11.04 23.54 -7.34
C ASN A 630 9.59 23.04 -7.18
N ASP A 631 9.06 22.27 -8.12
CA ASP A 631 7.73 21.70 -8.00
C ASP A 631 7.79 20.35 -7.27
N LYS A 632 7.23 20.29 -6.05
CA LYS A 632 7.26 19.10 -5.16
C LYS A 632 6.56 17.85 -5.73
N ASN A 633 5.75 18.02 -6.77
CA ASN A 633 5.04 16.94 -7.45
C ASN A 633 5.72 16.54 -8.78
N VAL A 634 6.92 17.06 -9.05
CA VAL A 634 7.78 16.61 -10.15
C VAL A 634 8.80 15.60 -9.63
N ILE A 635 9.05 14.56 -10.41
CA ILE A 635 9.89 13.43 -10.06
C ILE A 635 10.91 13.22 -11.19
N ALA A 636 12.17 13.04 -10.86
CA ALA A 636 13.19 12.72 -11.83
C ALA A 636 13.08 11.26 -12.29
N ALA A 637 12.81 11.01 -13.57
CA ALA A 637 12.74 9.68 -14.14
C ALA A 637 14.09 9.29 -14.78
N VAL A 638 14.68 8.21 -14.31
CA VAL A 638 15.94 7.66 -14.85
C VAL A 638 15.77 6.18 -15.19
N HIS A 639 16.57 5.68 -16.13
CA HIS A 639 16.66 4.27 -16.48
C HIS A 639 18.05 3.74 -16.18
N CYS A 640 18.16 2.51 -15.70
CA CYS A 640 19.45 1.92 -15.36
C CYS A 640 19.51 0.43 -15.66
N TYR A 641 20.20 0.09 -16.74
CA TYR A 641 20.51 -1.29 -17.11
C TYR A 641 21.99 -1.65 -16.89
N TRP A 642 22.67 -0.92 -15.99
CA TRP A 642 24.09 -1.21 -15.75
C TRP A 642 24.27 -2.47 -14.88
N PRO A 643 25.28 -3.31 -15.23
CA PRO A 643 26.08 -3.25 -16.47
C PRO A 643 25.34 -3.89 -17.64
N MET A 644 25.29 -3.22 -18.78
CA MET A 644 24.59 -3.72 -19.97
C MET A 644 25.14 -5.05 -20.49
N SER A 645 26.41 -5.33 -20.25
CA SER A 645 27.02 -6.63 -20.58
C SER A 645 26.34 -7.82 -19.88
N PHE A 646 25.74 -7.59 -18.71
CA PHE A 646 24.97 -8.58 -17.99
C PHE A 646 23.47 -8.50 -18.34
N THR A 647 22.88 -7.31 -18.24
CA THR A 647 21.43 -7.13 -18.38
C THR A 647 20.92 -7.36 -19.79
N HIS A 648 21.75 -7.08 -20.82
CA HIS A 648 21.41 -7.23 -22.24
C HIS A 648 22.22 -8.35 -22.94
N GLN A 649 22.80 -9.28 -22.16
CA GLN A 649 23.49 -10.40 -22.77
C GLN A 649 22.57 -11.18 -23.70
N GLY A 650 23.05 -11.57 -24.86
CA GLY A 650 22.27 -12.26 -25.88
C GLY A 650 21.25 -11.41 -26.65
N ALA A 651 21.14 -10.12 -26.36
CA ALA A 651 20.25 -9.19 -27.07
C ALA A 651 20.73 -8.98 -28.53
N ASN A 652 19.98 -9.56 -29.46
CA ASN A 652 20.36 -9.55 -30.89
C ASN A 652 20.00 -8.23 -31.60
N TRP A 653 19.28 -7.34 -30.96
CA TRP A 653 18.94 -6.00 -31.49
C TRP A 653 19.99 -4.95 -31.17
N ILE A 654 20.92 -5.20 -30.24
CA ILE A 654 22.07 -4.34 -29.96
C ILE A 654 23.30 -5.00 -30.62
N LYS A 655 23.80 -4.40 -31.72
CA LYS A 655 24.82 -4.98 -32.53
C LYS A 655 26.08 -4.12 -32.63
N ASN A 656 27.19 -4.76 -32.85
CA ASN A 656 28.42 -4.14 -33.30
C ASN A 656 28.30 -3.78 -34.82
N ASP A 657 29.22 -3.00 -35.32
CA ASP A 657 29.24 -2.59 -36.73
C ASP A 657 29.31 -3.77 -37.73
N ASP A 658 29.83 -4.91 -37.27
CA ASP A 658 29.91 -6.15 -38.07
C ASP A 658 28.63 -7.00 -38.02
N GLY A 659 27.59 -6.52 -37.32
CA GLY A 659 26.30 -7.19 -37.19
C GLY A 659 26.22 -8.26 -36.08
N THR A 660 27.31 -8.51 -35.35
CA THR A 660 27.31 -9.44 -34.19
C THR A 660 26.64 -8.82 -32.96
N PRO A 661 26.03 -9.61 -32.04
CA PRO A 661 25.51 -9.08 -30.81
C PRO A 661 26.62 -8.36 -30.01
N LYS A 662 26.32 -7.14 -29.55
CA LYS A 662 27.27 -6.33 -28.75
C LYS A 662 27.54 -6.95 -27.38
N TYR A 663 26.57 -7.62 -26.83
CA TYR A 663 26.64 -8.27 -25.53
C TYR A 663 26.36 -9.78 -25.68
N PRO A 664 27.37 -10.60 -25.93
CA PRO A 664 27.21 -12.05 -26.09
C PRO A 664 26.70 -12.68 -24.75
N GLY A 665 26.02 -13.81 -24.84
CA GLY A 665 25.55 -14.55 -23.66
C GLY A 665 26.66 -15.10 -22.79
N GLY A 666 26.35 -15.55 -21.58
CA GLY A 666 27.26 -16.18 -20.63
C GLY A 666 27.92 -15.24 -19.62
N ALA A 667 27.53 -13.96 -19.58
CA ALA A 667 27.98 -13.03 -18.56
C ALA A 667 27.36 -13.39 -17.19
N LYS A 668 28.20 -13.32 -16.13
CA LYS A 668 27.79 -13.55 -14.74
C LYS A 668 27.64 -12.24 -14.00
N TYR A 669 26.78 -12.23 -13.00
CA TYR A 669 26.71 -11.13 -12.06
C TYR A 669 27.86 -11.20 -11.06
N THR A 670 28.79 -10.27 -11.14
CA THR A 670 30.03 -10.27 -10.37
C THR A 670 30.07 -9.07 -9.40
N ALA A 671 31.05 -9.07 -8.48
CA ALA A 671 31.29 -7.91 -7.61
C ALA A 671 31.58 -6.61 -8.41
N ALA A 672 32.23 -6.71 -9.58
CA ALA A 672 32.43 -5.56 -10.45
C ALA A 672 31.09 -5.05 -11.05
N ALA A 673 30.20 -5.96 -11.46
CA ALA A 673 28.86 -5.64 -11.93
C ALA A 673 28.03 -4.96 -10.83
N LYS A 674 28.12 -5.47 -9.59
CA LYS A 674 27.48 -4.87 -8.41
C LYS A 674 27.99 -3.44 -8.17
N ALA A 675 29.27 -3.19 -8.25
CA ALA A 675 29.84 -1.86 -8.08
C ALA A 675 29.32 -0.82 -9.11
N GLU A 676 28.99 -1.27 -10.34
CA GLU A 676 28.33 -0.40 -11.31
C GLU A 676 26.91 -0.04 -10.89
N VAL A 677 26.14 -1.00 -10.35
CA VAL A 677 24.80 -0.74 -9.79
C VAL A 677 24.88 0.23 -8.61
N GLU A 678 25.81 -0.01 -7.66
CA GLU A 678 26.05 0.87 -6.52
C GLU A 678 26.38 2.31 -6.97
N SER A 679 27.23 2.44 -7.99
CA SER A 679 27.56 3.75 -8.56
C SER A 679 26.35 4.46 -9.16
N ALA A 680 25.46 3.74 -9.89
CA ALA A 680 24.27 4.31 -10.47
C ALA A 680 23.29 4.81 -9.40
N ILE A 681 23.01 3.97 -8.40
CA ILE A 681 22.09 4.32 -7.31
C ILE A 681 22.65 5.48 -6.48
N LYS A 682 23.97 5.51 -6.26
CA LYS A 682 24.62 6.64 -5.59
C LYS A 682 24.42 7.96 -6.32
N ILE A 683 24.54 8.01 -7.66
CA ILE A 683 24.28 9.22 -8.45
C ILE A 683 22.84 9.72 -8.19
N CYS A 684 21.87 8.82 -8.25
CA CYS A 684 20.47 9.14 -8.01
C CYS A 684 20.23 9.65 -6.59
N LYS A 685 20.82 8.98 -5.59
CA LYS A 685 20.75 9.38 -4.19
C LYS A 685 21.34 10.77 -3.96
N ASP A 686 22.57 10.98 -4.42
CA ASP A 686 23.28 12.28 -4.25
C ASP A 686 22.46 13.42 -4.88
N PHE A 687 21.86 13.20 -6.04
CA PHE A 687 20.98 14.17 -6.69
C PHE A 687 19.72 14.45 -5.85
N SER A 688 19.04 13.37 -5.41
CA SER A 688 17.82 13.47 -4.61
C SER A 688 18.06 14.26 -3.31
N GLU A 689 19.12 13.93 -2.57
CA GLU A 689 19.49 14.60 -1.32
C GLU A 689 19.88 16.06 -1.56
N LYS A 690 20.69 16.34 -2.60
CA LYS A 690 21.13 17.69 -2.96
C LYS A 690 19.96 18.63 -3.30
N ASN A 691 18.96 18.11 -4.03
CA ASN A 691 17.90 18.94 -4.59
C ASN A 691 16.55 18.78 -3.85
N ASN A 692 16.46 17.90 -2.86
CA ASN A 692 15.21 17.51 -2.19
C ASN A 692 14.11 17.13 -3.19
N MET A 693 14.50 16.41 -4.25
CA MET A 693 13.63 15.97 -5.33
C MET A 693 13.57 14.45 -5.38
N ALA A 694 12.38 13.87 -5.49
CA ALA A 694 12.22 12.43 -5.65
C ALA A 694 12.85 11.94 -6.96
N VAL A 695 13.47 10.77 -6.91
CA VAL A 695 14.00 10.05 -8.07
C VAL A 695 13.27 8.72 -8.21
N TRP A 696 12.91 8.39 -9.42
CA TRP A 696 12.25 7.14 -9.77
C TRP A 696 13.04 6.45 -10.89
N LEU A 697 13.35 5.18 -10.68
CA LEU A 697 13.96 4.32 -11.67
C LEU A 697 12.88 3.68 -12.53
N GLY A 698 12.59 4.29 -13.68
CA GLY A 698 11.48 3.92 -14.57
C GLY A 698 11.69 2.60 -15.29
N GLU A 699 12.96 2.23 -15.53
CA GLU A 699 13.29 0.96 -16.14
C GLU A 699 14.60 0.39 -15.60
N PHE A 700 14.56 -0.89 -15.25
CA PHE A 700 15.70 -1.78 -15.03
C PHE A 700 15.24 -3.23 -15.19
N GLY A 701 16.13 -4.12 -15.50
CA GLY A 701 15.78 -5.53 -15.68
C GLY A 701 16.88 -6.33 -16.33
N VAL A 702 16.63 -7.62 -16.58
CA VAL A 702 17.56 -8.53 -17.25
C VAL A 702 16.84 -9.25 -18.39
N TYR A 703 17.39 -9.22 -19.59
CA TYR A 703 16.84 -9.92 -20.74
C TYR A 703 16.82 -11.43 -20.54
N GLN A 704 15.62 -12.03 -20.58
CA GLN A 704 15.42 -13.44 -20.28
C GLN A 704 15.88 -14.37 -21.40
N GLY A 705 15.89 -13.90 -22.64
CA GLY A 705 16.35 -14.66 -23.81
C GLY A 705 17.86 -14.82 -23.92
N GLY A 706 18.65 -14.17 -23.06
CA GLY A 706 20.10 -14.13 -23.13
C GLY A 706 20.84 -15.28 -22.45
N GLY A 707 20.11 -16.17 -21.75
CA GLY A 707 20.71 -17.31 -21.06
C GLY A 707 21.45 -16.95 -19.78
N ALA A 708 21.12 -15.82 -19.13
CA ALA A 708 21.60 -15.50 -17.79
C ALA A 708 21.13 -16.57 -16.79
N ALA A 709 22.01 -16.98 -15.88
CA ALA A 709 21.65 -17.94 -14.84
C ALA A 709 20.60 -17.33 -13.91
N ALA A 710 19.60 -18.11 -13.51
CA ALA A 710 18.49 -17.63 -12.68
C ALA A 710 18.94 -17.05 -11.34
N GLU A 711 19.97 -17.68 -10.72
CA GLU A 711 20.61 -17.20 -9.51
C GLU A 711 21.33 -15.85 -9.69
N ASP A 712 21.97 -15.61 -10.83
CA ASP A 712 22.63 -14.34 -11.14
C ASP A 712 21.58 -13.23 -11.38
N VAL A 713 20.48 -13.56 -12.07
CA VAL A 713 19.35 -12.64 -12.25
C VAL A 713 18.75 -12.24 -10.89
N GLN A 714 18.48 -13.21 -10.03
CA GLN A 714 17.97 -12.97 -8.69
C GLN A 714 18.93 -12.10 -7.86
N ALA A 715 20.22 -12.41 -7.88
CA ALA A 715 21.24 -11.67 -7.13
C ALA A 715 21.33 -10.20 -7.60
N TYR A 716 21.32 -9.97 -8.93
CA TYR A 716 21.30 -8.61 -9.51
C TYR A 716 20.08 -7.83 -9.03
N LEU A 717 18.89 -8.41 -9.17
CA LEU A 717 17.63 -7.74 -8.78
C LEU A 717 17.57 -7.48 -7.28
N THR A 718 18.06 -8.42 -6.46
CA THR A 718 18.14 -8.26 -4.98
C THR A 718 19.03 -7.08 -4.59
N ASP A 719 20.24 -7.01 -5.15
CA ASP A 719 21.15 -5.90 -4.88
C ASP A 719 20.56 -4.56 -5.35
N PHE A 720 19.96 -4.54 -6.55
CA PHE A 720 19.37 -3.36 -7.13
C PHE A 720 18.24 -2.80 -6.26
N THR A 721 17.24 -3.63 -5.94
CA THR A 721 16.06 -3.21 -5.16
C THR A 721 16.40 -2.89 -3.71
N LYS A 722 17.36 -3.59 -3.12
CA LYS A 722 17.89 -3.28 -1.79
C LYS A 722 18.53 -1.89 -1.76
N LEU A 723 19.42 -1.60 -2.69
CA LEU A 723 20.08 -0.28 -2.79
C LEU A 723 19.07 0.85 -3.04
N CYS A 724 18.06 0.60 -3.88
CA CYS A 724 16.95 1.55 -4.08
C CYS A 724 16.21 1.82 -2.77
N GLY A 725 15.85 0.77 -2.01
CA GLY A 725 15.15 0.91 -0.72
C GLY A 725 15.98 1.68 0.31
N GLU A 726 17.28 1.35 0.47
CA GLU A 726 18.22 2.05 1.35
C GLU A 726 18.41 3.54 0.95
N SER A 727 18.23 3.85 -0.32
CA SER A 727 18.36 5.20 -0.88
C SER A 727 17.02 5.95 -1.02
N LYS A 728 15.90 5.35 -0.61
CA LYS A 728 14.52 5.88 -0.77
C LYS A 728 14.19 6.21 -2.23
N ILE A 729 14.67 5.41 -3.16
CA ILE A 729 14.42 5.53 -4.59
C ILE A 729 13.36 4.50 -4.98
N SER A 730 12.30 4.96 -5.59
CA SER A 730 11.25 4.11 -6.16
C SER A 730 11.71 3.51 -7.47
N TRP A 731 11.16 2.35 -7.83
CA TRP A 731 11.58 1.65 -9.04
C TRP A 731 10.42 1.02 -9.81
N CYS A 732 10.63 0.77 -11.12
CA CYS A 732 9.72 0.06 -11.99
C CYS A 732 10.51 -0.98 -12.80
N TYR A 733 10.16 -2.25 -12.64
CA TYR A 733 10.78 -3.34 -13.36
C TYR A 733 10.33 -3.35 -14.82
N TRP A 734 11.27 -3.42 -15.73
CA TRP A 734 11.04 -3.69 -17.14
C TRP A 734 11.23 -5.18 -17.38
N GLU A 735 10.18 -6.04 -17.50
CA GLU A 735 8.78 -5.70 -17.71
C GLU A 735 7.84 -6.87 -17.34
N TYR A 736 6.56 -6.81 -17.68
CA TYR A 736 5.58 -7.85 -17.33
C TYR A 736 5.83 -9.18 -18.07
N ASN A 737 5.64 -9.26 -19.41
CA ASN A 737 5.56 -10.54 -20.12
C ASN A 737 6.22 -10.60 -21.52
N VAL A 738 7.11 -9.65 -21.86
CA VAL A 738 7.84 -9.67 -23.12
C VAL A 738 9.31 -10.12 -22.89
N GLY A 739 10.30 -9.49 -23.49
CA GLY A 739 11.68 -9.97 -23.51
C GLY A 739 12.41 -10.00 -22.15
N PHE A 740 12.06 -9.11 -21.23
CA PHE A 740 12.57 -9.05 -19.88
C PHE A 740 11.57 -9.60 -18.83
N GLY A 741 10.48 -10.18 -19.29
CA GLY A 741 9.29 -10.49 -18.55
C GLY A 741 9.49 -11.12 -17.18
N ALA A 742 8.82 -10.57 -16.16
CA ALA A 742 8.65 -11.20 -14.86
C ALA A 742 7.63 -12.33 -14.90
N TYR A 743 6.73 -12.30 -15.88
CA TYR A 743 5.70 -13.29 -16.14
C TYR A 743 5.95 -13.95 -17.49
N ASP A 744 5.64 -15.24 -17.60
CA ASP A 744 5.72 -16.02 -18.83
C ASP A 744 4.37 -16.66 -19.09
N GLU A 745 3.82 -16.51 -20.30
CA GLU A 745 2.47 -16.98 -20.62
C GLU A 745 2.28 -18.49 -20.47
N SER A 746 3.37 -19.26 -20.53
CA SER A 746 3.33 -20.72 -20.44
C SER A 746 3.61 -21.25 -19.04
N THR A 747 4.39 -20.53 -18.22
CA THR A 747 4.87 -21.01 -16.91
C THR A 747 4.45 -20.13 -15.73
N GLY A 748 3.84 -18.96 -15.99
CA GLY A 748 3.44 -18.03 -14.96
C GLY A 748 4.58 -17.13 -14.48
N TRP A 749 4.47 -16.62 -13.27
CA TRP A 749 5.46 -15.73 -12.66
C TRP A 749 6.82 -16.41 -12.45
N ARG A 750 7.89 -15.73 -12.83
CA ARG A 750 9.26 -16.21 -12.65
C ARG A 750 9.70 -16.00 -11.20
N GLY A 751 9.74 -17.11 -10.42
CA GLY A 751 10.05 -17.07 -8.99
C GLY A 751 11.38 -16.39 -8.65
N ASN A 752 12.44 -16.59 -9.46
CA ASN A 752 13.73 -15.93 -9.27
C ASN A 752 13.66 -14.40 -9.48
N VAL A 753 12.79 -13.93 -10.38
CA VAL A 753 12.57 -12.50 -10.60
C VAL A 753 11.80 -11.90 -9.42
N LEU A 754 10.68 -12.51 -9.02
CA LEU A 754 9.89 -12.04 -7.86
C LEU A 754 10.74 -12.03 -6.58
N ALA A 755 11.49 -13.11 -6.33
CA ALA A 755 12.39 -13.17 -5.17
C ALA A 755 13.46 -12.07 -5.22
N GLY A 756 14.07 -11.84 -6.37
CA GLY A 756 15.04 -10.77 -6.57
C GLY A 756 14.46 -9.37 -6.37
N LEU A 757 13.21 -9.16 -6.74
CA LEU A 757 12.48 -7.90 -6.53
C LEU A 757 11.99 -7.72 -5.08
N GLY A 758 12.15 -8.74 -4.21
CA GLY A 758 11.63 -8.70 -2.85
C GLY A 758 10.10 -8.70 -2.78
N LEU A 759 9.47 -9.42 -3.70
CA LEU A 759 8.03 -9.58 -3.83
C LEU A 759 7.58 -10.98 -3.39
N ARG A 760 6.28 -11.22 -3.33
CA ARG A 760 5.73 -12.52 -2.94
C ARG A 760 6.09 -13.61 -3.96
N GLN A 761 6.42 -14.80 -3.46
CA GLN A 761 6.66 -16.00 -4.26
C GLN A 761 5.39 -16.84 -4.35
#